data_e4ad643090f092b2a3f1cf0713083e7c
#
_entry.id   e4ad643090f092b2a3f1cf0713083e7c
#
_cell.length_a   1.000
_cell.length_b   1.000
_cell.length_c   1.000
_cell.angle_alpha   90.00
_cell.angle_beta   90.00
_cell.angle_gamma   90.00
#
_symmetry.space_group_name_H-M   'P 1'
#
loop_
_entity.id
_entity.type
_entity.pdbx_description
1 polymer ?
#
loop_
_entity_poly.entity_id
_entity_poly.type
_entity_poly.pdbx_seq_one_letter_code
_entity_poly.pdbx_strand_id
1 'polypeptide(L)'
;MYKIKFLFAVHNHQPLGNFPQVVEQAYTQAYWPFLNLVSEYPGFKFALHLTGFLWEFMLKKHPEGLELIRQMIKSGQVELLGGGFYEPVLTQITEKDGRAQIELMNDFLFEHLGVRPTGLWLAERVWEPRLASFLHQAGFSYTLLDEEHFHYAGQENLYGYYLTEDQGLPLSIFPIDKKLRYLIPFRSLAEIDNYFQTIEQLGGQVAIIGDDGEKFGMWPGTNQWVYERGWLKSFLQYLDTNKIEMMSFSSFMAEHEPLGRVYLPPASYEEMMEWVLPPARQAEFIRLKASLPAESRIFLRGGQFRDFDLKYPESHHLRCRAIQVSTEVYKYDSPEARKDLYQAECNDAYWHGVFGGLYLPHLRRAVSSKLISAELKLPFRSGWEKTDLDLDGSDEYELKTPAFFIWVKPSTGGSIVEIDDRFNAINLTDVLTRRQEFYHLYSTSGGQAGEAKSIHEVDRVLPSEAQKWLSFDQYQRHSCLDRIVAPDITRESYEQSYFQEIGNFIGRKYQANLEEDSLVLEREEEVHLRNITARVNLKKIIRPGQNSVLFAWEIENRSEAVLNFSFISEWNLALFEPEYRIKDNRIELPGKQLFLEAASPADIWSFPIKTVSQSEKDFEIITQGISFHFLWKLKLAGGEKTSVLYLTLNHGRLDD
;
A
#
# COMPACT_ATOMS: atom_id res chain seq x y z
N MET A 1 -45.70 5.08 7.33
CA MET A 1 -44.87 6.14 6.75
C MET A 1 -43.71 6.29 7.70
N TYR A 2 -42.47 6.01 7.20
CA TYR A 2 -41.27 6.15 8.01
C TYR A 2 -41.06 7.61 8.39
N LYS A 3 -40.55 7.83 9.61
CA LYS A 3 -40.06 9.15 10.06
C LYS A 3 -38.57 9.30 9.88
N ILE A 4 -37.91 8.18 9.64
CA ILE A 4 -36.47 8.13 9.44
C ILE A 4 -36.07 8.81 8.11
N LYS A 5 -35.02 9.60 8.15
CA LYS A 5 -34.36 10.12 6.98
C LYS A 5 -33.21 9.18 6.55
N PHE A 6 -32.79 9.26 5.29
CA PHE A 6 -31.72 8.43 4.82
C PHE A 6 -30.65 9.27 4.11
N LEU A 7 -29.42 9.21 4.61
CA LEU A 7 -28.23 9.82 4.02
C LEU A 7 -27.38 8.73 3.37
N PHE A 8 -27.08 8.91 2.10
CA PHE A 8 -26.37 7.91 1.28
C PHE A 8 -25.15 8.54 0.65
N ALA A 9 -23.97 7.97 0.88
CA ALA A 9 -22.72 8.39 0.25
C ALA A 9 -22.07 7.24 -0.50
N VAL A 10 -21.52 7.53 -1.68
CA VAL A 10 -20.78 6.59 -2.52
C VAL A 10 -19.40 7.13 -2.77
N HIS A 11 -18.40 6.29 -2.51
CA HIS A 11 -17.02 6.52 -2.81
C HIS A 11 -16.58 5.60 -3.96
N ASN A 12 -15.95 6.16 -4.98
CA ASN A 12 -15.40 5.40 -6.10
C ASN A 12 -13.91 5.66 -6.23
N HIS A 13 -13.15 4.59 -6.26
CA HIS A 13 -11.70 4.65 -6.31
C HIS A 13 -11.10 3.59 -7.23
N GLN A 14 -10.02 3.96 -7.92
CA GLN A 14 -9.14 3.02 -8.62
C GLN A 14 -7.70 3.41 -8.36
N PRO A 15 -6.82 2.46 -7.97
CA PRO A 15 -5.47 2.78 -7.56
C PRO A 15 -4.56 3.22 -8.71
N LEU A 16 -3.52 3.99 -8.37
CA LEU A 16 -2.41 4.23 -9.27
C LEU A 16 -1.79 2.89 -9.72
N GLY A 17 -1.57 2.73 -11.02
CA GLY A 17 -0.95 1.53 -11.58
C GLY A 17 -1.92 0.40 -11.87
N ASN A 18 -3.23 0.59 -11.60
CA ASN A 18 -4.23 -0.40 -12.02
C ASN A 18 -4.30 -0.50 -13.55
N PHE A 19 -4.69 -1.68 -14.01
CA PHE A 19 -4.74 -1.96 -15.46
C PHE A 19 -5.88 -1.18 -16.13
N PRO A 20 -5.65 -0.52 -17.30
CA PRO A 20 -6.66 0.28 -17.96
C PRO A 20 -7.97 -0.46 -18.26
N GLN A 21 -7.90 -1.76 -18.55
CA GLN A 21 -9.08 -2.60 -18.75
C GLN A 21 -9.91 -2.82 -17.48
N VAL A 22 -9.27 -2.83 -16.31
CA VAL A 22 -9.96 -2.96 -15.01
C VAL A 22 -10.70 -1.67 -14.69
N VAL A 23 -10.07 -0.51 -14.92
CA VAL A 23 -10.71 0.79 -14.75
C VAL A 23 -11.92 0.96 -15.68
N GLU A 24 -11.79 0.55 -16.95
CA GLU A 24 -12.89 0.55 -17.93
C GLU A 24 -14.01 -0.41 -17.50
N GLN A 25 -13.66 -1.57 -16.97
CA GLN A 25 -14.62 -2.52 -16.45
C GLN A 25 -15.37 -1.97 -15.22
N ALA A 26 -14.67 -1.29 -14.31
CA ALA A 26 -15.30 -0.65 -13.16
C ALA A 26 -16.32 0.41 -13.60
N TYR A 27 -15.97 1.23 -14.59
CA TYR A 27 -16.87 2.21 -15.14
C TYR A 27 -18.10 1.55 -15.76
N THR A 28 -17.93 0.56 -16.62
CA THR A 28 -19.02 -0.06 -17.39
C THR A 28 -19.90 -0.99 -16.57
N GLN A 29 -19.36 -1.62 -15.51
CA GLN A 29 -20.11 -2.60 -14.70
C GLN A 29 -20.65 -2.04 -13.39
N ALA A 30 -20.04 -0.98 -12.83
CA ALA A 30 -20.48 -0.41 -11.56
C ALA A 30 -20.86 1.07 -11.70
N TYR A 31 -19.95 1.97 -12.08
CA TYR A 31 -20.17 3.41 -11.95
C TYR A 31 -21.23 3.94 -12.89
N TRP A 32 -21.12 3.66 -14.19
CA TRP A 32 -22.11 4.10 -15.19
C TRP A 32 -23.49 3.50 -14.98
N PRO A 33 -23.65 2.16 -14.76
CA PRO A 33 -24.98 1.60 -14.50
C PRO A 33 -25.63 2.16 -13.24
N PHE A 34 -24.86 2.42 -12.18
CA PHE A 34 -25.37 3.05 -10.97
C PHE A 34 -25.88 4.46 -11.27
N LEU A 35 -25.04 5.34 -11.81
CA LEU A 35 -25.39 6.73 -12.12
C LEU A 35 -26.60 6.81 -13.07
N ASN A 36 -26.58 5.99 -14.12
CA ASN A 36 -27.68 5.98 -15.10
C ASN A 36 -29.00 5.56 -14.47
N LEU A 37 -29.02 4.49 -13.68
CA LEU A 37 -30.25 4.01 -13.06
C LEU A 37 -30.77 4.99 -11.98
N VAL A 38 -29.91 5.50 -11.10
CA VAL A 38 -30.37 6.43 -10.05
C VAL A 38 -30.82 7.78 -10.61
N SER A 39 -30.34 8.19 -11.80
CA SER A 39 -30.81 9.42 -12.46
C SER A 39 -32.28 9.39 -12.83
N GLU A 40 -32.86 8.19 -13.01
CA GLU A 40 -34.28 7.99 -13.26
C GLU A 40 -35.17 8.22 -12.01
N TYR A 41 -34.55 8.33 -10.82
CA TYR A 41 -35.21 8.49 -9.51
C TYR A 41 -34.79 9.80 -8.83
N PRO A 42 -35.33 10.96 -9.23
CA PRO A 42 -34.89 12.26 -8.70
C PRO A 42 -35.03 12.42 -7.18
N GLY A 43 -35.90 11.61 -6.56
CA GLY A 43 -36.08 11.55 -5.10
C GLY A 43 -34.90 10.88 -4.37
N PHE A 44 -34.08 10.10 -5.06
CA PHE A 44 -32.89 9.47 -4.50
C PHE A 44 -31.73 10.48 -4.49
N LYS A 45 -31.51 11.11 -3.36
CA LYS A 45 -30.39 12.04 -3.15
C LYS A 45 -29.22 11.30 -2.54
N PHE A 46 -28.00 11.64 -2.98
CA PHE A 46 -26.78 11.01 -2.46
C PHE A 46 -25.56 11.91 -2.56
N ALA A 47 -24.59 11.65 -1.72
CA ALA A 47 -23.28 12.24 -1.81
C ALA A 47 -22.35 11.36 -2.67
N LEU A 48 -21.52 11.98 -3.51
CA LEU A 48 -20.65 11.31 -4.46
C LEU A 48 -19.21 11.80 -4.29
N HIS A 49 -18.30 10.84 -4.05
CA HIS A 49 -16.87 11.04 -4.15
C HIS A 49 -16.29 10.18 -5.29
N LEU A 50 -15.44 10.78 -6.11
CA LEU A 50 -14.56 10.08 -7.06
C LEU A 50 -13.13 10.60 -6.87
N THR A 51 -12.17 9.69 -6.96
CA THR A 51 -10.74 10.06 -6.94
C THR A 51 -10.33 10.78 -8.21
N GLY A 52 -9.23 11.55 -8.16
CA GLY A 52 -8.72 12.31 -9.29
C GLY A 52 -8.41 11.44 -10.52
N PHE A 53 -7.93 10.21 -10.30
CA PHE A 53 -7.72 9.25 -11.39
C PHE A 53 -9.02 8.94 -12.15
N LEU A 54 -10.13 8.77 -11.43
CA LEU A 54 -11.43 8.53 -12.05
C LEU A 54 -12.00 9.79 -12.70
N TRP A 55 -11.82 10.96 -12.09
CA TRP A 55 -12.19 12.22 -12.71
C TRP A 55 -11.42 12.47 -14.01
N GLU A 56 -10.09 12.30 -14.03
CA GLU A 56 -9.25 12.42 -15.23
C GLU A 56 -9.64 11.36 -16.29
N PHE A 57 -9.96 10.14 -15.86
CA PHE A 57 -10.41 9.07 -16.75
C PHE A 57 -11.76 9.40 -17.40
N MET A 58 -12.75 9.83 -16.61
CA MET A 58 -14.07 10.19 -17.14
C MET A 58 -13.99 11.41 -18.06
N LEU A 59 -13.24 12.43 -17.70
CA LEU A 59 -13.06 13.62 -18.56
C LEU A 59 -12.51 13.23 -19.93
N LYS A 60 -11.60 12.26 -20.00
CA LYS A 60 -10.91 11.84 -21.21
C LYS A 60 -11.70 10.79 -22.01
N LYS A 61 -12.40 9.87 -21.38
CA LYS A 61 -12.97 8.68 -22.00
C LYS A 61 -14.48 8.65 -21.97
N HIS A 62 -15.10 9.22 -20.95
CA HIS A 62 -16.52 9.12 -20.65
C HIS A 62 -17.16 10.46 -20.27
N PRO A 63 -17.06 11.47 -21.18
CA PRO A 63 -17.63 12.80 -20.90
C PRO A 63 -19.14 12.78 -20.67
N GLU A 64 -19.85 11.76 -21.16
CA GLU A 64 -21.29 11.56 -20.92
C GLU A 64 -21.60 11.32 -19.44
N GLY A 65 -20.73 10.59 -18.73
CA GLY A 65 -20.87 10.38 -17.30
C GLY A 65 -20.67 11.67 -16.50
N LEU A 66 -19.70 12.49 -16.88
CA LEU A 66 -19.47 13.79 -16.30
C LEU A 66 -20.67 14.73 -16.51
N GLU A 67 -21.24 14.72 -17.70
CA GLU A 67 -22.44 15.52 -18.02
C GLU A 67 -23.66 15.08 -17.22
N LEU A 68 -23.85 13.76 -17.05
CA LEU A 68 -24.94 13.22 -16.21
C LEU A 68 -24.77 13.68 -14.75
N ILE A 69 -23.56 13.59 -14.18
CA ILE A 69 -23.29 14.08 -12.82
C ILE A 69 -23.60 15.58 -12.72
N ARG A 70 -23.21 16.39 -13.70
CA ARG A 70 -23.50 17.83 -13.74
C ARG A 70 -25.02 18.11 -13.71
N GLN A 71 -25.81 17.32 -14.42
CA GLN A 71 -27.28 17.44 -14.43
C GLN A 71 -27.87 17.07 -13.05
N MET A 72 -27.36 16.00 -12.43
CA MET A 72 -27.77 15.56 -11.10
C MET A 72 -27.41 16.57 -10.00
N ILE A 73 -26.27 17.24 -10.13
CA ILE A 73 -25.90 18.37 -9.22
C ILE A 73 -26.88 19.53 -9.38
N LYS A 74 -27.20 19.93 -10.61
CA LYS A 74 -28.15 21.02 -10.87
C LYS A 74 -29.55 20.73 -10.36
N SER A 75 -29.98 19.48 -10.40
CA SER A 75 -31.28 19.06 -9.86
C SER A 75 -31.27 18.92 -8.33
N GLY A 76 -30.13 19.02 -7.66
CA GLY A 76 -30.00 18.81 -6.21
C GLY A 76 -30.06 17.33 -5.80
N GLN A 77 -29.85 16.42 -6.74
CA GLN A 77 -29.81 14.99 -6.51
C GLN A 77 -28.45 14.53 -5.98
N VAL A 78 -27.36 15.15 -6.42
CA VAL A 78 -25.99 14.84 -6.02
C VAL A 78 -25.38 15.98 -5.24
N GLU A 79 -24.83 15.66 -4.07
CA GLU A 79 -23.89 16.47 -3.30
C GLU A 79 -22.47 15.91 -3.53
N LEU A 80 -21.51 16.75 -3.95
CA LEU A 80 -20.15 16.30 -4.13
C LEU A 80 -19.38 16.31 -2.81
N LEU A 81 -18.58 15.26 -2.60
CA LEU A 81 -17.57 15.21 -1.54
C LEU A 81 -16.19 15.49 -2.14
N GLY A 82 -15.41 16.32 -1.46
CA GLY A 82 -13.98 16.51 -1.72
C GLY A 82 -13.15 15.39 -1.14
N GLY A 83 -11.83 15.53 -1.27
CA GLY A 83 -10.83 14.58 -0.77
C GLY A 83 -9.43 15.01 -1.20
N GLY A 84 -8.41 14.24 -0.87
CA GLY A 84 -7.12 14.35 -1.57
C GLY A 84 -7.26 13.87 -3.00
N PHE A 85 -6.75 14.62 -3.99
CA PHE A 85 -7.03 14.37 -5.40
C PHE A 85 -6.69 12.94 -5.84
N TYR A 86 -5.52 12.45 -5.47
CA TYR A 86 -5.08 11.08 -5.80
C TYR A 86 -5.25 10.09 -4.64
N GLU A 87 -6.22 10.33 -3.75
CA GLU A 87 -6.59 9.45 -2.63
C GLU A 87 -5.45 9.15 -1.64
N PRO A 88 -4.70 10.14 -1.17
CA PRO A 88 -3.72 9.91 -0.12
C PRO A 88 -4.40 9.69 1.23
N VAL A 89 -3.83 8.86 2.07
CA VAL A 89 -4.15 8.87 3.51
C VAL A 89 -3.51 10.12 4.12
N LEU A 90 -4.30 11.14 4.41
CA LEU A 90 -3.84 12.48 4.81
C LEU A 90 -2.94 12.48 6.06
N THR A 91 -3.01 11.44 6.89
CA THR A 91 -2.15 11.29 8.06
C THR A 91 -0.77 10.71 7.73
N GLN A 92 -0.57 10.18 6.51
CA GLN A 92 0.67 9.53 6.07
C GLN A 92 1.56 10.42 5.20
N ILE A 93 1.02 11.48 4.66
CA ILE A 93 1.72 12.45 3.83
C ILE A 93 2.02 13.74 4.61
N THR A 94 2.81 14.64 4.00
CA THR A 94 3.05 15.95 4.62
C THR A 94 1.77 16.80 4.63
N GLU A 95 1.63 17.67 5.61
CA GLU A 95 0.48 18.59 5.67
C GLU A 95 0.40 19.48 4.43
N LYS A 96 1.55 19.85 3.88
CA LYS A 96 1.65 20.68 2.68
C LYS A 96 1.11 19.97 1.44
N ASP A 97 1.44 18.69 1.26
CA ASP A 97 0.91 17.84 0.19
C ASP A 97 -0.59 17.64 0.36
N GLY A 98 -1.04 17.33 1.58
CA GLY A 98 -2.46 17.15 1.87
C GLY A 98 -3.30 18.37 1.51
N ARG A 99 -2.85 19.58 1.88
CA ARG A 99 -3.51 20.84 1.50
C ARG A 99 -3.54 21.03 0.00
N ALA A 100 -2.41 20.82 -0.69
CA ALA A 100 -2.31 21.01 -2.12
C ALA A 100 -3.16 20.00 -2.91
N GLN A 101 -3.23 18.73 -2.47
CA GLN A 101 -4.09 17.73 -3.10
C GLN A 101 -5.59 18.03 -2.88
N ILE A 102 -5.97 18.54 -1.72
CA ILE A 102 -7.35 19.01 -1.45
C ILE A 102 -7.69 20.20 -2.35
N GLU A 103 -6.79 21.17 -2.47
CA GLU A 103 -7.01 22.33 -3.33
C GLU A 103 -7.13 21.91 -4.79
N LEU A 104 -6.29 20.98 -5.25
CA LEU A 104 -6.37 20.42 -6.59
C LEU A 104 -7.73 19.76 -6.87
N MET A 105 -8.29 19.03 -5.90
CA MET A 105 -9.63 18.44 -6.00
C MET A 105 -10.69 19.55 -6.09
N ASN A 106 -10.64 20.52 -5.20
CA ASN A 106 -11.61 21.62 -5.14
C ASN A 106 -11.60 22.46 -6.43
N ASP A 107 -10.43 22.72 -6.98
CA ASP A 107 -10.28 23.48 -8.24
C ASP A 107 -10.77 22.68 -9.43
N PHE A 108 -10.46 21.38 -9.51
CA PHE A 108 -10.98 20.51 -10.56
C PHE A 108 -12.51 20.44 -10.54
N LEU A 109 -13.12 20.23 -9.38
CA LEU A 109 -14.58 20.17 -9.24
C LEU A 109 -15.25 21.51 -9.56
N PHE A 110 -14.63 22.60 -9.18
CA PHE A 110 -15.14 23.94 -9.52
C PHE A 110 -15.03 24.21 -11.03
N GLU A 111 -13.90 23.92 -11.65
CA GLU A 111 -13.68 24.14 -13.09
C GLU A 111 -14.63 23.33 -13.96
N HIS A 112 -14.81 22.05 -13.65
CA HIS A 112 -15.56 21.15 -14.51
C HIS A 112 -17.05 20.99 -14.12
N LEU A 113 -17.40 21.20 -12.85
CA LEU A 113 -18.76 20.97 -12.33
C LEU A 113 -19.39 22.21 -11.69
N GLY A 114 -18.62 23.30 -11.47
CA GLY A 114 -19.10 24.56 -10.89
C GLY A 114 -19.36 24.52 -9.38
N VAL A 115 -18.82 23.53 -8.66
CA VAL A 115 -19.08 23.30 -7.24
C VAL A 115 -17.78 23.18 -6.45
N ARG A 116 -17.73 23.86 -5.29
CA ARG A 116 -16.74 23.57 -4.24
C ARG A 116 -17.43 22.75 -3.15
N PRO A 117 -16.97 21.51 -2.86
CA PRO A 117 -17.62 20.67 -1.86
C PRO A 117 -17.44 21.22 -0.45
N THR A 118 -18.45 21.04 0.40
CA THR A 118 -18.40 21.39 1.83
C THR A 118 -18.17 20.16 2.71
N GLY A 119 -18.36 18.97 2.17
CA GLY A 119 -18.05 17.68 2.79
C GLY A 119 -16.83 17.03 2.15
N LEU A 120 -16.16 16.17 2.90
CA LEU A 120 -14.98 15.46 2.47
C LEU A 120 -15.11 13.95 2.76
N TRP A 121 -14.72 13.12 1.77
CA TRP A 121 -14.43 11.71 1.99
C TRP A 121 -12.99 11.56 2.49
N LEU A 122 -12.82 10.90 3.62
CA LEU A 122 -11.50 10.64 4.18
C LEU A 122 -11.01 9.27 3.72
N ALA A 123 -9.90 9.24 2.98
CA ALA A 123 -9.31 8.01 2.45
C ALA A 123 -9.15 6.96 3.56
N GLU A 124 -9.66 5.74 3.32
CA GLU A 124 -9.67 4.63 4.29
C GLU A 124 -10.27 5.00 5.66
N ARG A 125 -11.02 6.10 5.75
CA ARG A 125 -11.57 6.66 6.99
C ARG A 125 -10.53 6.76 8.11
N VAL A 126 -9.24 6.95 7.74
CA VAL A 126 -8.13 7.07 8.69
C VAL A 126 -8.21 8.43 9.39
N TRP A 127 -8.57 8.40 10.65
CA TRP A 127 -8.77 9.57 11.48
C TRP A 127 -7.64 9.77 12.49
N GLU A 128 -7.20 11.00 12.64
CA GLU A 128 -6.42 11.53 13.76
C GLU A 128 -7.04 12.85 14.22
N PRO A 129 -7.04 13.19 15.54
CA PRO A 129 -7.71 14.40 16.05
C PRO A 129 -7.30 15.71 15.38
N ARG A 130 -6.03 15.83 14.96
CA ARG A 130 -5.49 17.01 14.24
C ARG A 130 -6.19 17.28 12.89
N LEU A 131 -6.88 16.28 12.34
CA LEU A 131 -7.59 16.45 11.07
C LEU A 131 -8.80 17.39 11.22
N ALA A 132 -9.36 17.59 12.42
CA ALA A 132 -10.45 18.53 12.60
C ALA A 132 -10.04 19.95 12.21
N SER A 133 -8.96 20.47 12.76
CA SER A 133 -8.45 21.80 12.40
C SER A 133 -7.94 21.88 10.97
N PHE A 134 -7.27 20.81 10.50
CA PHE A 134 -6.74 20.73 9.15
C PHE A 134 -7.85 20.82 8.09
N LEU A 135 -8.95 20.04 8.23
CA LEU A 135 -10.06 20.02 7.28
C LEU A 135 -10.91 21.30 7.38
N HIS A 136 -11.11 21.83 8.59
CA HIS A 136 -11.78 23.12 8.77
C HIS A 136 -11.03 24.24 8.01
N GLN A 137 -9.71 24.32 8.16
CA GLN A 137 -8.87 25.30 7.46
C GLN A 137 -8.85 25.10 5.93
N ALA A 138 -9.07 23.87 5.46
CA ALA A 138 -9.24 23.55 4.04
C ALA A 138 -10.65 23.90 3.50
N GLY A 139 -11.56 24.41 4.36
CA GLY A 139 -12.89 24.87 3.97
C GLY A 139 -14.01 23.83 4.09
N PHE A 140 -13.75 22.67 4.69
CA PHE A 140 -14.77 21.66 4.90
C PHE A 140 -15.56 21.87 6.20
N SER A 141 -16.84 21.58 6.12
CA SER A 141 -17.79 21.65 7.24
C SER A 141 -18.00 20.29 7.89
N TYR A 142 -17.84 19.19 7.13
CA TYR A 142 -18.05 17.84 7.64
C TYR A 142 -17.24 16.75 6.93
N THR A 143 -17.14 15.61 7.61
CA THR A 143 -16.66 14.34 7.07
C THR A 143 -17.46 13.16 7.61
N LEU A 144 -17.23 11.98 7.02
CA LEU A 144 -17.86 10.72 7.41
C LEU A 144 -16.81 9.77 7.99
N LEU A 145 -17.14 9.09 9.09
CA LEU A 145 -16.29 8.10 9.75
C LEU A 145 -17.11 6.88 10.17
N ASP A 146 -16.51 5.72 10.21
CA ASP A 146 -17.18 4.49 10.63
C ASP A 146 -17.62 4.55 12.11
N GLU A 147 -18.67 3.81 12.45
CA GLU A 147 -19.26 3.80 13.80
C GLU A 147 -18.28 3.41 14.90
N GLU A 148 -17.27 2.59 14.57
CA GLU A 148 -16.23 2.19 15.52
C GLU A 148 -15.49 3.38 16.13
N HIS A 149 -15.25 4.45 15.38
CA HIS A 149 -14.62 5.66 15.90
C HIS A 149 -15.42 6.24 17.07
N PHE A 150 -16.76 6.23 16.95
CA PHE A 150 -17.67 6.77 17.95
C PHE A 150 -17.82 5.83 19.14
N HIS A 151 -17.88 4.54 18.91
CA HIS A 151 -17.91 3.52 19.97
C HIS A 151 -16.67 3.60 20.87
N TYR A 152 -15.48 3.81 20.30
CA TYR A 152 -14.24 4.01 21.07
C TYR A 152 -14.24 5.29 21.91
N ALA A 153 -15.12 6.24 21.60
CA ALA A 153 -15.37 7.44 22.39
C ALA A 153 -16.58 7.30 23.35
N GLY A 154 -17.15 6.09 23.46
CA GLY A 154 -18.29 5.79 24.33
C GLY A 154 -19.63 6.32 23.82
N GLN A 155 -19.74 6.58 22.50
CA GLN A 155 -21.00 7.01 21.89
C GLN A 155 -21.79 5.81 21.38
N GLU A 156 -23.03 5.68 21.82
CA GLU A 156 -23.97 4.62 21.40
C GLU A 156 -25.04 5.14 20.43
N ASN A 157 -25.38 6.43 20.50
CA ASN A 157 -26.33 7.03 19.59
C ASN A 157 -25.66 7.47 18.29
N LEU A 158 -25.90 6.75 17.20
CA LEU A 158 -25.29 6.98 15.88
C LEU A 158 -26.29 7.57 14.86
N TYR A 159 -27.48 7.99 15.32
CA TYR A 159 -28.57 8.42 14.43
C TYR A 159 -28.63 9.94 14.29
N GLY A 160 -27.50 10.54 13.95
CA GLY A 160 -27.28 11.96 13.72
C GLY A 160 -25.82 12.27 13.48
N TYR A 161 -25.40 13.51 13.65
CA TYR A 161 -24.01 13.91 13.54
C TYR A 161 -23.49 14.53 14.84
N TYR A 162 -22.18 14.53 15.01
CA TYR A 162 -21.50 15.12 16.16
C TYR A 162 -20.61 16.28 15.73
N LEU A 163 -20.32 17.17 16.68
CA LEU A 163 -19.26 18.17 16.54
C LEU A 163 -17.98 17.66 17.20
N THR A 164 -16.87 17.81 16.50
CA THR A 164 -15.54 17.75 17.10
C THR A 164 -14.80 19.05 16.83
N GLU A 165 -13.67 19.24 17.46
CA GLU A 165 -12.81 20.40 17.20
C GLU A 165 -11.35 20.06 17.51
N ASP A 166 -10.45 20.81 16.91
CA ASP A 166 -9.04 20.88 17.28
C ASP A 166 -8.61 22.34 17.21
N GLN A 167 -7.89 22.82 18.22
CA GLN A 167 -7.45 24.21 18.33
C GLN A 167 -8.58 25.24 18.20
N GLY A 168 -9.78 24.90 18.62
CA GLY A 168 -10.96 25.76 18.54
C GLY A 168 -11.62 25.81 17.15
N LEU A 169 -11.18 25.00 16.21
CA LEU A 169 -11.72 24.91 14.84
C LEU A 169 -12.67 23.71 14.73
N PRO A 170 -14.00 23.94 14.57
CA PRO A 170 -14.98 22.87 14.61
C PRO A 170 -15.08 22.12 13.28
N LEU A 171 -15.45 20.84 13.37
CA LEU A 171 -15.80 19.98 12.23
C LEU A 171 -16.99 19.11 12.61
N SER A 172 -17.98 18.96 11.73
CA SER A 172 -19.06 18.01 11.90
C SER A 172 -18.64 16.63 11.43
N ILE A 173 -19.05 15.58 12.15
CA ILE A 173 -18.69 14.20 11.82
C ILE A 173 -19.95 13.33 11.80
N PHE A 174 -20.16 12.62 10.69
CA PHE A 174 -21.27 11.68 10.52
C PHE A 174 -20.79 10.25 10.74
N PRO A 175 -21.46 9.46 11.62
CA PRO A 175 -21.17 8.04 11.79
C PRO A 175 -21.75 7.23 10.63
N ILE A 176 -20.91 6.44 9.96
CA ILE A 176 -21.34 5.47 8.95
C ILE A 176 -21.83 4.21 9.69
N ASP A 177 -23.05 3.81 9.41
CA ASP A 177 -23.67 2.61 9.97
C ASP A 177 -23.10 1.35 9.30
N LYS A 178 -22.35 0.56 10.05
CA LYS A 178 -21.72 -0.67 9.58
C LYS A 178 -22.73 -1.71 9.13
N LYS A 179 -23.86 -1.83 9.83
CA LYS A 179 -24.89 -2.82 9.47
C LYS A 179 -25.49 -2.51 8.10
N LEU A 180 -25.71 -1.24 7.77
CA LEU A 180 -26.16 -0.83 6.44
C LEU A 180 -25.14 -1.17 5.36
N ARG A 181 -23.84 -1.05 5.65
CA ARG A 181 -22.76 -1.45 4.71
C ARG A 181 -22.84 -2.93 4.34
N TYR A 182 -23.23 -3.82 5.27
CA TYR A 182 -23.41 -5.26 5.05
C TYR A 182 -24.79 -5.64 4.53
N LEU A 183 -25.81 -4.78 4.68
CA LEU A 183 -27.13 -5.00 4.12
C LEU A 183 -27.20 -4.56 2.65
N ILE A 184 -26.67 -3.40 2.32
CA ILE A 184 -26.75 -2.76 1.00
C ILE A 184 -25.45 -2.98 0.20
N PRO A 185 -25.48 -3.61 -1.01
CA PRO A 185 -26.65 -4.15 -1.73
C PRO A 185 -26.89 -5.65 -1.52
N PHE A 186 -26.34 -6.30 -0.50
CA PHE A 186 -26.18 -7.75 -0.42
C PHE A 186 -27.39 -8.52 0.12
N ARG A 187 -28.32 -7.83 0.81
CA ARG A 187 -29.45 -8.49 1.49
C ARG A 187 -30.79 -8.11 0.87
N SER A 188 -31.82 -8.84 1.28
CA SER A 188 -33.18 -8.60 0.83
C SER A 188 -33.73 -7.25 1.32
N LEU A 189 -34.69 -6.69 0.57
CA LEU A 189 -35.37 -5.45 1.00
C LEU A 189 -36.11 -5.61 2.33
N ALA A 190 -36.59 -6.82 2.65
CA ALA A 190 -37.24 -7.11 3.92
C ALA A 190 -36.28 -6.98 5.11
N GLU A 191 -35.02 -7.37 4.95
CA GLU A 191 -34.01 -7.21 6.01
C GLU A 191 -33.65 -5.74 6.21
N ILE A 192 -33.58 -4.97 5.13
CA ILE A 192 -33.34 -3.51 5.17
C ILE A 192 -34.54 -2.81 5.85
N ASP A 193 -35.74 -3.18 5.47
CA ASP A 193 -36.98 -2.66 6.07
C ASP A 193 -37.04 -2.92 7.57
N ASN A 194 -36.78 -4.15 7.99
CA ASN A 194 -36.70 -4.51 9.41
C ASN A 194 -35.65 -3.68 10.16
N TYR A 195 -34.53 -3.38 9.50
CA TYR A 195 -33.48 -2.59 10.13
C TYR A 195 -33.88 -1.12 10.25
N PHE A 196 -34.49 -0.53 9.24
CA PHE A 196 -35.05 0.83 9.35
C PHE A 196 -36.08 0.94 10.45
N GLN A 197 -36.97 -0.05 10.59
CA GLN A 197 -37.92 -0.12 11.70
C GLN A 197 -37.22 -0.20 13.06
N THR A 198 -36.12 -0.94 13.15
CA THR A 198 -35.32 -1.03 14.39
C THR A 198 -34.75 0.34 14.75
N ILE A 199 -34.18 1.07 13.78
CA ILE A 199 -33.66 2.44 14.02
C ILE A 199 -34.78 3.35 14.55
N GLU A 200 -35.95 3.32 13.95
CA GLU A 200 -37.10 4.12 14.43
C GLU A 200 -37.56 3.74 15.86
N GLN A 201 -37.59 2.44 16.17
CA GLN A 201 -37.95 1.96 17.50
C GLN A 201 -36.95 2.41 18.58
N LEU A 202 -35.69 2.56 18.20
CA LEU A 202 -34.63 3.10 19.06
C LEU A 202 -34.66 4.63 19.15
N GLY A 203 -35.64 5.29 18.50
CA GLY A 203 -35.76 6.73 18.46
C GLY A 203 -34.82 7.44 17.50
N GLY A 204 -34.17 6.68 16.59
CA GLY A 204 -33.30 7.22 15.57
C GLY A 204 -34.06 8.04 14.53
N GLN A 205 -33.48 9.17 14.12
CA GLN A 205 -34.09 10.10 13.16
C GLN A 205 -33.50 9.94 11.76
N VAL A 206 -32.30 9.32 11.65
CA VAL A 206 -31.57 9.17 10.39
C VAL A 206 -30.82 7.87 10.35
N ALA A 207 -30.77 7.26 9.17
CA ALA A 207 -29.88 6.18 8.81
C ALA A 207 -28.79 6.74 7.89
N ILE A 208 -27.53 6.37 8.10
CA ILE A 208 -26.37 6.95 7.39
C ILE A 208 -25.52 5.83 6.83
N ILE A 209 -25.34 5.81 5.51
CA ILE A 209 -24.40 4.90 4.85
C ILE A 209 -23.37 5.71 4.07
N GLY A 210 -22.12 5.25 4.12
CA GLY A 210 -21.04 5.69 3.25
C GLY A 210 -20.19 4.46 2.90
N ASP A 211 -20.03 4.17 1.61
CA ASP A 211 -19.34 2.93 1.21
C ASP A 211 -18.84 2.98 -0.24
N ASP A 212 -18.07 1.95 -0.62
CA ASP A 212 -17.47 1.80 -1.94
C ASP A 212 -18.53 1.56 -3.02
N GLY A 213 -18.46 2.32 -4.10
CA GLY A 213 -19.36 2.14 -5.25
C GLY A 213 -19.07 0.88 -6.05
N GLU A 214 -17.87 0.33 -5.96
CA GLU A 214 -17.44 -0.92 -6.59
C GLU A 214 -18.32 -2.11 -6.20
N LYS A 215 -18.89 -2.09 -5.01
CA LYS A 215 -19.82 -3.14 -4.55
C LYS A 215 -21.13 -3.20 -5.35
N PHE A 216 -21.45 -2.14 -6.09
CA PHE A 216 -22.62 -2.12 -6.97
C PHE A 216 -22.32 -2.66 -8.38
N GLY A 217 -21.34 -3.56 -8.57
CA GLY A 217 -21.11 -4.20 -9.86
C GLY A 217 -19.76 -4.83 -10.07
N MET A 218 -18.73 -4.48 -9.27
CA MET A 218 -17.39 -5.04 -9.41
C MET A 218 -17.12 -6.23 -8.48
N TRP A 219 -17.73 -6.25 -7.30
CA TRP A 219 -17.52 -7.34 -6.36
C TRP A 219 -18.17 -8.64 -6.85
N PRO A 220 -17.67 -9.82 -6.44
CA PRO A 220 -18.13 -11.10 -6.97
C PRO A 220 -19.66 -11.27 -6.92
N GLY A 221 -20.27 -11.50 -8.08
CA GLY A 221 -21.71 -11.73 -8.24
C GLY A 221 -22.59 -10.47 -8.15
N THR A 222 -22.04 -9.31 -7.80
CA THR A 222 -22.85 -8.10 -7.57
C THR A 222 -23.42 -7.47 -8.83
N ASN A 223 -22.73 -7.55 -9.97
CA ASN A 223 -23.29 -7.03 -11.22
C ASN A 223 -24.62 -7.73 -11.57
N GLN A 224 -24.61 -9.08 -11.53
CA GLN A 224 -25.80 -9.88 -11.79
C GLN A 224 -26.90 -9.59 -10.78
N TRP A 225 -26.55 -9.48 -9.49
CA TRP A 225 -27.52 -9.26 -8.42
C TRP A 225 -28.15 -7.86 -8.51
N VAL A 226 -27.31 -6.83 -8.63
CA VAL A 226 -27.72 -5.43 -8.53
C VAL A 226 -28.49 -4.99 -9.77
N TYR A 227 -28.01 -5.39 -10.97
CA TYR A 227 -28.60 -4.89 -12.24
C TYR A 227 -29.44 -5.95 -12.95
N GLU A 228 -28.96 -7.16 -13.22
CA GLU A 228 -29.71 -8.14 -14.01
C GLU A 228 -30.93 -8.67 -13.25
N ARG A 229 -30.76 -8.97 -11.92
CA ARG A 229 -31.88 -9.34 -11.05
C ARG A 229 -32.67 -8.13 -10.52
N GLY A 230 -32.19 -6.91 -10.77
CA GLY A 230 -32.90 -5.67 -10.51
C GLY A 230 -32.97 -5.27 -9.04
N TRP A 231 -32.01 -5.69 -8.19
CA TRP A 231 -32.00 -5.33 -6.79
C TRP A 231 -32.01 -3.82 -6.57
N LEU A 232 -31.13 -3.07 -7.27
CA LEU A 232 -31.05 -1.60 -7.11
C LEU A 232 -32.35 -0.92 -7.55
N LYS A 233 -32.92 -1.33 -8.67
CA LYS A 233 -34.22 -0.80 -9.10
C LYS A 233 -35.33 -1.03 -8.06
N SER A 234 -35.38 -2.24 -7.52
CA SER A 234 -36.34 -2.58 -6.46
C SER A 234 -36.11 -1.79 -5.17
N PHE A 235 -34.84 -1.54 -4.83
CA PHE A 235 -34.48 -0.73 -3.67
C PHE A 235 -34.92 0.74 -3.84
N LEU A 236 -34.68 1.34 -5.02
CA LEU A 236 -35.12 2.71 -5.32
C LEU A 236 -36.66 2.83 -5.26
N GLN A 237 -37.37 1.85 -5.83
CA GLN A 237 -38.84 1.78 -5.75
C GLN A 237 -39.34 1.57 -4.31
N TYR A 238 -38.63 0.78 -3.49
CA TYR A 238 -38.95 0.61 -2.09
C TYR A 238 -38.84 1.91 -1.32
N LEU A 239 -37.76 2.70 -1.53
CA LEU A 239 -37.59 4.01 -0.88
C LEU A 239 -38.73 4.99 -1.25
N ASP A 240 -39.07 5.07 -2.53
CA ASP A 240 -40.15 5.95 -3.03
C ASP A 240 -41.53 5.53 -2.49
N THR A 241 -41.84 4.22 -2.58
CA THR A 241 -43.14 3.68 -2.11
C THR A 241 -43.34 3.89 -0.63
N ASN A 242 -42.33 3.72 0.20
CA ASN A 242 -42.39 3.91 1.64
C ASN A 242 -42.19 5.37 2.05
N LYS A 243 -41.94 6.26 1.12
CA LYS A 243 -41.70 7.70 1.33
C LYS A 243 -40.58 7.94 2.35
N ILE A 244 -39.49 7.17 2.22
CA ILE A 244 -38.29 7.40 3.01
C ILE A 244 -37.62 8.67 2.46
N GLU A 245 -37.48 9.66 3.32
CA GLU A 245 -36.94 10.96 2.93
C GLU A 245 -35.42 10.88 2.74
N MET A 246 -34.97 11.05 1.49
CA MET A 246 -33.56 11.16 1.15
C MET A 246 -33.09 12.60 1.29
N MET A 247 -32.01 12.82 2.02
CA MET A 247 -31.42 14.17 2.19
C MET A 247 -29.93 14.16 1.80
N SER A 248 -29.42 15.34 1.43
CA SER A 248 -27.99 15.56 1.40
C SER A 248 -27.46 15.79 2.82
N PHE A 249 -26.18 15.56 3.05
CA PHE A 249 -25.55 15.77 4.36
C PHE A 249 -25.60 17.23 4.78
N SER A 250 -25.34 18.15 3.84
CA SER A 250 -25.42 19.59 4.10
C SER A 250 -26.85 20.04 4.44
N SER A 251 -27.88 19.51 3.75
CA SER A 251 -29.29 19.83 4.06
C SER A 251 -29.69 19.29 5.43
N PHE A 252 -29.23 18.08 5.78
CA PHE A 252 -29.48 17.51 7.10
C PHE A 252 -28.88 18.37 8.22
N MET A 253 -27.63 18.84 8.05
CA MET A 253 -27.00 19.75 9.01
C MET A 253 -27.73 21.10 9.15
N ALA A 254 -28.33 21.61 8.07
CA ALA A 254 -29.07 22.86 8.09
C ALA A 254 -30.41 22.76 8.84
N GLU A 255 -30.98 21.56 8.91
CA GLU A 255 -32.33 21.32 9.50
C GLU A 255 -32.26 20.67 10.89
N HIS A 256 -31.12 20.09 11.29
CA HIS A 256 -31.00 19.33 12.53
C HIS A 256 -29.79 19.79 13.35
N GLU A 257 -29.96 19.80 14.66
CA GLU A 257 -28.87 20.08 15.59
C GLU A 257 -27.97 18.85 15.76
N PRO A 258 -26.67 19.05 16.06
CA PRO A 258 -25.77 17.94 16.37
C PRO A 258 -26.22 17.20 17.63
N LEU A 259 -25.97 15.89 17.69
CA LEU A 259 -26.24 15.07 18.88
C LEU A 259 -25.40 15.49 20.08
N GLY A 260 -24.30 16.17 19.86
CA GLY A 260 -23.41 16.66 20.89
C GLY A 260 -22.00 16.87 20.39
N ARG A 261 -21.05 16.98 21.32
CA ARG A 261 -19.63 17.06 21.04
C ARG A 261 -18.96 15.71 21.31
N VAL A 262 -18.00 15.32 20.46
CA VAL A 262 -17.22 14.10 20.62
C VAL A 262 -15.75 14.36 20.29
N TYR A 263 -14.85 13.66 20.97
CA TYR A 263 -13.41 13.61 20.66
C TYR A 263 -13.06 12.17 20.34
N LEU A 264 -12.79 11.92 19.06
CA LEU A 264 -12.53 10.59 18.54
C LEU A 264 -11.03 10.26 18.62
N PRO A 265 -10.65 9.06 19.08
CA PRO A 265 -9.27 8.60 19.05
C PRO A 265 -8.82 8.31 17.62
N PRO A 266 -7.48 8.25 17.35
CA PRO A 266 -6.97 7.76 16.07
C PRO A 266 -7.53 6.38 15.76
N ALA A 267 -8.18 6.20 14.62
CA ALA A 267 -8.81 4.94 14.20
C ALA A 267 -9.04 4.90 12.67
N SER A 268 -9.53 3.78 12.18
CA SER A 268 -10.10 3.55 10.86
C SER A 268 -11.28 2.58 11.01
N TYR A 269 -11.77 1.99 9.93
CA TYR A 269 -12.78 0.94 10.04
C TYR A 269 -12.20 -0.35 10.65
N GLU A 270 -13.07 -1.19 11.17
CA GLU A 270 -12.68 -2.32 12.02
C GLU A 270 -11.71 -3.28 11.33
N GLU A 271 -11.98 -3.64 10.07
CA GLU A 271 -11.17 -4.57 9.31
C GLU A 271 -9.75 -4.05 9.09
N MET A 272 -9.59 -2.76 8.80
CA MET A 272 -8.29 -2.09 8.66
C MET A 272 -7.47 -2.19 9.96
N MET A 273 -8.12 -1.95 11.09
CA MET A 273 -7.49 -2.03 12.41
C MET A 273 -7.12 -3.47 12.81
N GLU A 274 -7.79 -4.48 12.24
CA GLU A 274 -7.41 -5.88 12.39
C GLU A 274 -6.23 -6.25 11.48
N TRP A 275 -6.24 -5.83 10.21
CA TRP A 275 -5.21 -6.17 9.23
C TRP A 275 -3.83 -5.64 9.59
N VAL A 276 -3.76 -4.52 10.27
CA VAL A 276 -2.51 -3.89 10.68
C VAL A 276 -1.79 -4.68 11.79
N LEU A 277 -2.50 -5.54 12.52
CA LEU A 277 -1.91 -6.33 13.60
C LEU A 277 -0.94 -7.41 13.07
N PRO A 278 0.15 -7.70 13.77
CA PRO A 278 0.96 -8.88 13.50
C PRO A 278 0.12 -10.16 13.58
N PRO A 279 0.38 -11.21 12.76
CA PRO A 279 -0.51 -12.37 12.61
C PRO A 279 -0.94 -13.05 13.91
N ALA A 280 -0.01 -13.23 14.86
CA ALA A 280 -0.31 -13.82 16.16
C ALA A 280 -1.24 -12.92 17.02
N ARG A 281 -1.06 -11.60 16.93
CA ARG A 281 -1.92 -10.63 17.64
C ARG A 281 -3.28 -10.50 16.98
N GLN A 282 -3.34 -10.56 15.66
CA GLN A 282 -4.61 -10.60 14.92
C GLN A 282 -5.43 -11.84 15.29
N ALA A 283 -4.80 -13.01 15.38
CA ALA A 283 -5.46 -14.24 15.84
C ALA A 283 -6.02 -14.10 17.27
N GLU A 284 -5.25 -13.52 18.17
CA GLU A 284 -5.69 -13.27 19.56
C GLU A 284 -6.85 -12.26 19.61
N PHE A 285 -6.76 -11.18 18.82
CA PHE A 285 -7.80 -10.17 18.71
C PHE A 285 -9.12 -10.77 18.25
N ILE A 286 -9.12 -11.56 17.16
CA ILE A 286 -10.32 -12.21 16.63
C ILE A 286 -10.92 -13.19 17.65
N ARG A 287 -10.07 -13.96 18.36
CA ARG A 287 -10.53 -14.85 19.41
C ARG A 287 -11.20 -14.11 20.56
N LEU A 288 -10.61 -13.02 21.02
CA LEU A 288 -11.18 -12.18 22.08
C LEU A 288 -12.50 -11.55 21.62
N LYS A 289 -12.54 -10.99 20.42
CA LYS A 289 -13.75 -10.42 19.83
C LYS A 289 -14.91 -11.42 19.78
N ALA A 290 -14.63 -12.66 19.39
CA ALA A 290 -15.64 -13.72 19.39
C ALA A 290 -16.10 -14.14 20.78
N SER A 291 -15.26 -14.02 21.81
CA SER A 291 -15.56 -14.42 23.20
C SER A 291 -16.28 -13.35 24.03
N LEU A 292 -16.22 -12.09 23.62
CA LEU A 292 -16.81 -10.96 24.37
C LEU A 292 -18.28 -10.76 24.00
N PRO A 293 -19.15 -10.40 24.96
CA PRO A 293 -20.48 -9.88 24.71
C PRO A 293 -20.43 -8.65 23.76
N ALA A 294 -21.47 -8.43 22.97
CA ALA A 294 -21.49 -7.35 21.97
C ALA A 294 -21.22 -5.98 22.60
N GLU A 295 -21.82 -5.69 23.74
CA GLU A 295 -21.64 -4.45 24.50
C GLU A 295 -20.22 -4.23 25.05
N SER A 296 -19.43 -5.29 25.18
CA SER A 296 -18.05 -5.21 25.66
C SER A 296 -17.04 -5.07 24.51
N ARG A 297 -17.44 -5.37 23.27
CA ARG A 297 -16.55 -5.31 22.08
C ARG A 297 -16.09 -3.89 21.77
N ILE A 298 -16.89 -2.88 22.16
CA ILE A 298 -16.55 -1.46 22.00
C ILE A 298 -15.23 -1.08 22.71
N PHE A 299 -14.79 -1.84 23.71
CA PHE A 299 -13.51 -1.63 24.39
C PHE A 299 -12.34 -2.38 23.74
N LEU A 300 -12.62 -3.27 22.77
CA LEU A 300 -11.61 -4.02 22.06
C LEU A 300 -11.20 -3.25 20.81
N ARG A 301 -9.95 -2.80 20.79
CA ARG A 301 -9.41 -2.00 19.69
C ARG A 301 -8.22 -2.69 19.04
N GLY A 302 -8.19 -2.68 17.70
CA GLY A 302 -7.04 -3.10 16.89
C GLY A 302 -5.91 -2.06 16.88
N GLY A 303 -5.02 -2.18 15.91
CA GLY A 303 -3.96 -1.20 15.69
C GLY A 303 -4.45 0.07 14.98
N GLN A 304 -3.55 0.99 14.72
CA GLN A 304 -3.81 2.20 13.94
C GLN A 304 -3.13 2.09 12.57
N PHE A 305 -3.58 2.83 11.57
CA PHE A 305 -3.06 2.74 10.20
C PHE A 305 -1.54 2.86 10.11
N ARG A 306 -0.91 3.73 10.92
CA ARG A 306 0.56 3.89 10.97
C ARG A 306 1.31 2.62 11.34
N ASP A 307 0.65 1.65 11.97
CA ASP A 307 1.31 0.39 12.36
C ASP A 307 1.58 -0.51 11.13
N PHE A 308 1.03 -0.21 9.93
CA PHE A 308 1.47 -0.82 8.68
C PHE A 308 2.94 -0.53 8.37
N ASP A 309 3.45 0.63 8.74
CA ASP A 309 4.88 0.98 8.61
C ASP A 309 5.78 0.07 9.47
N LEU A 310 5.25 -0.41 10.60
CA LEU A 310 5.96 -1.36 11.47
C LEU A 310 5.81 -2.80 10.98
N LYS A 311 4.63 -3.16 10.48
CA LYS A 311 4.36 -4.49 9.95
C LYS A 311 5.09 -4.75 8.63
N TYR A 312 5.22 -3.72 7.78
CA TYR A 312 5.81 -3.79 6.45
C TYR A 312 6.92 -2.74 6.27
N PRO A 313 8.18 -3.08 6.53
CA PRO A 313 9.30 -2.16 6.31
C PRO A 313 9.38 -1.60 4.88
N GLU A 314 8.89 -2.34 3.88
CA GLU A 314 8.81 -1.86 2.49
C GLU A 314 7.81 -0.71 2.33
N SER A 315 6.66 -0.77 3.01
CA SER A 315 5.70 0.33 3.07
C SER A 315 6.32 1.55 3.74
N HIS A 316 6.99 1.34 4.88
CA HIS A 316 7.67 2.41 5.60
C HIS A 316 8.74 3.09 4.74
N HIS A 317 9.59 2.30 4.05
CA HIS A 317 10.61 2.83 3.14
C HIS A 317 9.97 3.68 2.03
N LEU A 318 8.93 3.14 1.38
CA LEU A 318 8.20 3.84 0.31
C LEU A 318 7.61 5.18 0.78
N ARG A 319 7.02 5.21 1.99
CA ARG A 319 6.52 6.44 2.60
C ARG A 319 7.64 7.45 2.91
N CYS A 320 8.75 6.99 3.47
CA CYS A 320 9.90 7.86 3.75
C CYS A 320 10.48 8.45 2.46
N ARG A 321 10.54 7.66 1.38
CA ARG A 321 10.91 8.13 0.05
C ARG A 321 9.95 9.20 -0.47
N ALA A 322 8.63 9.00 -0.32
CA ALA A 322 7.64 10.01 -0.71
C ALA A 322 7.83 11.33 0.06
N ILE A 323 8.09 11.28 1.37
CA ILE A 323 8.36 12.47 2.20
C ILE A 323 9.66 13.17 1.77
N GLN A 324 10.71 12.40 1.46
CA GLN A 324 11.97 12.94 0.96
C GLN A 324 11.77 13.67 -0.37
N VAL A 325 11.10 13.02 -1.33
CA VAL A 325 10.79 13.60 -2.63
C VAL A 325 9.91 14.87 -2.48
N SER A 326 8.92 14.83 -1.57
CA SER A 326 8.11 16.00 -1.24
C SER A 326 8.99 17.19 -0.79
N THR A 327 9.93 16.93 0.11
CA THR A 327 10.85 17.97 0.60
C THR A 327 11.65 18.63 -0.53
N GLU A 328 12.19 17.82 -1.43
CA GLU A 328 12.97 18.31 -2.57
C GLU A 328 12.08 19.01 -3.62
N VAL A 329 10.89 18.49 -3.91
CA VAL A 329 9.92 19.08 -4.85
C VAL A 329 9.54 20.50 -4.41
N TYR A 330 9.30 20.72 -3.14
CA TYR A 330 8.97 22.05 -2.63
C TYR A 330 10.18 22.98 -2.50
N LYS A 331 11.35 22.44 -2.27
CA LYS A 331 12.60 23.23 -2.25
C LYS A 331 12.88 23.85 -3.62
N TYR A 332 12.60 23.14 -4.70
CA TYR A 332 12.83 23.61 -6.08
C TYR A 332 11.59 24.16 -6.78
N ASP A 333 10.43 24.11 -6.13
CA ASP A 333 9.15 24.65 -6.61
C ASP A 333 8.76 24.16 -8.03
N SER A 334 8.87 22.87 -8.31
CA SER A 334 8.58 22.25 -9.61
C SER A 334 7.12 21.75 -9.71
N PRO A 335 6.23 22.43 -10.46
CA PRO A 335 4.84 21.99 -10.64
C PRO A 335 4.70 20.61 -11.30
N GLU A 336 5.58 20.31 -12.29
CA GLU A 336 5.58 19.03 -13.01
C GLU A 336 5.99 17.87 -12.09
N ALA A 337 6.93 18.11 -11.17
CA ALA A 337 7.33 17.12 -10.17
C ALA A 337 6.24 16.92 -9.12
N ARG A 338 5.49 17.99 -8.75
CA ARG A 338 4.36 17.88 -7.81
C ARG A 338 3.29 16.91 -8.29
N LYS A 339 2.94 16.94 -9.58
CA LYS A 339 1.92 16.02 -10.12
C LYS A 339 2.33 14.58 -9.93
N ASP A 340 3.57 14.22 -10.23
CA ASP A 340 4.06 12.84 -10.06
C ASP A 340 4.14 12.46 -8.56
N LEU A 341 4.60 13.37 -7.69
CA LEU A 341 4.59 13.17 -6.24
C LEU A 341 3.18 12.87 -5.73
N TYR A 342 2.19 13.70 -6.06
CA TYR A 342 0.82 13.52 -5.60
C TYR A 342 0.21 12.22 -6.08
N GLN A 343 0.53 11.78 -7.31
CA GLN A 343 0.14 10.46 -7.80
C GLN A 343 0.80 9.33 -7.00
N ALA A 344 2.07 9.48 -6.63
CA ALA A 344 2.78 8.49 -5.82
C ALA A 344 2.25 8.38 -4.38
N GLU A 345 1.56 9.38 -3.86
CA GLU A 345 0.92 9.38 -2.55
C GLU A 345 -0.43 8.64 -2.52
N CYS A 346 -0.89 8.06 -3.64
CA CYS A 346 -2.04 7.16 -3.70
C CYS A 346 -1.87 6.01 -2.72
N ASN A 347 -2.86 5.81 -1.85
CA ASN A 347 -2.67 5.02 -0.63
C ASN A 347 -2.48 3.51 -0.82
N ASP A 348 -2.98 2.92 -1.88
CA ASP A 348 -3.16 1.46 -2.03
C ASP A 348 -1.87 0.65 -1.87
N ALA A 349 -0.73 1.18 -2.32
CA ALA A 349 0.55 0.49 -2.23
C ALA A 349 1.19 0.51 -0.83
N TYR A 350 0.61 1.25 0.13
CA TYR A 350 1.20 1.46 1.47
C TYR A 350 0.61 0.56 2.55
N TRP A 351 -0.38 -0.26 2.23
CA TRP A 351 -1.02 -1.15 3.18
C TRP A 351 -1.46 -2.46 2.52
N HIS A 352 -1.86 -3.43 3.32
CA HIS A 352 -2.33 -4.73 2.83
C HIS A 352 -3.58 -5.17 3.56
N GLY A 353 -4.55 -5.58 2.76
CA GLY A 353 -5.81 -6.16 3.19
C GLY A 353 -6.36 -7.10 2.11
N VAL A 354 -7.67 -7.27 2.09
CA VAL A 354 -8.37 -8.18 1.16
C VAL A 354 -8.19 -7.79 -0.32
N PHE A 355 -7.88 -6.53 -0.61
CA PHE A 355 -7.65 -6.04 -1.98
C PHE A 355 -6.22 -6.26 -2.51
N GLY A 356 -5.36 -6.90 -1.73
CA GLY A 356 -3.97 -7.16 -2.12
C GLY A 356 -3.01 -6.01 -1.77
N GLY A 357 -3.28 -4.80 -2.22
CA GLY A 357 -2.52 -3.59 -1.86
C GLY A 357 -1.01 -3.73 -2.08
N LEU A 358 -0.22 -3.58 -1.00
CA LEU A 358 1.24 -3.72 -0.99
C LEU A 358 1.76 -5.02 -1.62
N TYR A 359 0.99 -6.11 -1.60
CA TYR A 359 1.38 -7.39 -2.21
C TYR A 359 1.30 -7.39 -3.73
N LEU A 360 0.70 -6.37 -4.35
CA LEU A 360 0.58 -6.23 -5.79
C LEU A 360 1.77 -5.45 -6.37
N PRO A 361 2.71 -6.12 -7.08
CA PRO A 361 3.94 -5.47 -7.54
C PRO A 361 3.69 -4.31 -8.50
N HIS A 362 2.62 -4.36 -9.30
CA HIS A 362 2.30 -3.30 -10.26
C HIS A 362 1.90 -1.98 -9.57
N LEU A 363 1.27 -2.04 -8.39
CA LEU A 363 0.94 -0.84 -7.61
C LEU A 363 2.20 -0.21 -7.01
N ARG A 364 3.06 -1.00 -6.34
CA ARG A 364 4.34 -0.50 -5.79
C ARG A 364 5.23 0.08 -6.89
N ARG A 365 5.36 -0.66 -8.02
CA ARG A 365 6.13 -0.19 -9.19
C ARG A 365 5.61 1.13 -9.73
N ALA A 366 4.28 1.32 -9.78
CA ALA A 366 3.68 2.57 -10.24
C ALA A 366 4.03 3.73 -9.29
N VAL A 367 3.95 3.52 -7.97
CA VAL A 367 4.33 4.52 -6.96
C VAL A 367 5.82 4.85 -7.08
N SER A 368 6.71 3.86 -7.06
CA SER A 368 8.17 4.06 -7.18
C SER A 368 8.51 4.80 -8.48
N SER A 369 7.90 4.39 -9.61
CA SER A 369 8.12 5.06 -10.91
C SER A 369 7.70 6.55 -10.87
N LYS A 370 6.65 6.89 -10.13
CA LYS A 370 6.22 8.28 -9.97
C LYS A 370 7.16 9.09 -9.08
N LEU A 371 7.68 8.50 -8.00
CA LEU A 371 8.70 9.14 -7.16
C LEU A 371 9.97 9.43 -7.97
N ILE A 372 10.49 8.42 -8.69
CA ILE A 372 11.65 8.59 -9.56
C ILE A 372 11.38 9.65 -10.64
N SER A 373 10.20 9.64 -11.26
CA SER A 373 9.83 10.63 -12.28
C SER A 373 9.76 12.04 -11.71
N ALA A 374 9.32 12.22 -10.47
CA ALA A 374 9.36 13.49 -9.79
C ALA A 374 10.81 13.98 -9.56
N GLU A 375 11.69 13.10 -9.07
CA GLU A 375 13.11 13.42 -8.86
C GLU A 375 13.84 13.75 -10.17
N LEU A 376 13.50 13.10 -11.29
CA LEU A 376 14.08 13.39 -12.60
C LEU A 376 13.77 14.80 -13.11
N LYS A 377 12.73 15.44 -12.59
CA LYS A 377 12.35 16.82 -12.92
C LYS A 377 12.98 17.88 -12.01
N LEU A 378 13.80 17.44 -11.06
CA LEU A 378 14.50 18.29 -10.12
C LEU A 378 15.97 18.51 -10.53
N PRO A 379 16.63 19.58 -10.05
CA PRO A 379 18.06 19.77 -10.25
C PRO A 379 18.88 18.60 -9.73
N PHE A 380 19.79 18.10 -10.55
CA PHE A 380 20.58 16.91 -10.28
C PHE A 380 22.00 17.26 -9.82
N ARG A 381 22.48 16.51 -8.79
CA ARG A 381 23.90 16.51 -8.37
C ARG A 381 24.33 15.07 -8.17
N SER A 382 25.45 14.68 -8.81
CA SER A 382 26.09 13.39 -8.56
C SER A 382 26.85 13.42 -7.24
N GLY A 383 26.90 12.27 -6.59
CA GLY A 383 27.72 12.06 -5.39
C GLY A 383 27.02 11.26 -4.31
N TRP A 384 27.69 11.17 -3.18
CA TRP A 384 27.17 10.54 -1.98
C TRP A 384 26.53 11.57 -1.05
N GLU A 385 25.37 11.21 -0.52
CA GLU A 385 24.71 11.90 0.58
C GLU A 385 24.49 10.92 1.74
N LYS A 386 24.44 11.43 2.97
CA LYS A 386 24.24 10.65 4.19
C LYS A 386 23.04 11.19 4.93
N THR A 387 22.07 10.34 5.23
CA THR A 387 20.85 10.72 5.94
C THR A 387 20.20 9.51 6.61
N ASP A 388 19.51 9.71 7.71
CA ASP A 388 18.60 8.74 8.31
C ASP A 388 17.26 8.84 7.55
N LEU A 389 17.13 8.04 6.49
CA LEU A 389 15.96 8.08 5.60
C LEU A 389 14.73 7.46 6.27
N ASP A 390 14.89 6.29 6.89
CA ASP A 390 13.78 5.53 7.45
C ASP A 390 13.54 5.81 8.94
N LEU A 391 14.23 6.83 9.47
CA LEU A 391 14.07 7.36 10.83
C LEU A 391 14.26 6.28 11.92
N ASP A 392 15.20 5.34 11.69
CA ASP A 392 15.56 4.29 12.64
C ASP A 392 16.69 4.72 13.61
N GLY A 393 17.23 5.92 13.44
CA GLY A 393 18.36 6.46 14.21
C GLY A 393 19.72 6.05 13.67
N SER A 394 19.77 5.43 12.49
CA SER A 394 21.01 5.05 11.81
C SER A 394 21.02 5.65 10.42
N ASP A 395 22.15 6.22 10.00
CA ASP A 395 22.24 6.83 8.70
C ASP A 395 22.35 5.79 7.58
N GLU A 396 21.60 6.00 6.47
CA GLU A 396 21.81 5.42 5.16
C GLU A 396 22.76 6.30 4.33
N TYR A 397 23.27 5.70 3.26
CA TYR A 397 24.08 6.39 2.25
C TYR A 397 23.38 6.35 0.90
N GLU A 398 23.03 7.52 0.38
CA GLU A 398 22.46 7.67 -0.95
C GLU A 398 23.54 8.00 -1.97
N LEU A 399 23.66 7.18 -3.00
CA LEU A 399 24.48 7.45 -4.18
C LEU A 399 23.62 7.97 -5.32
N LYS A 400 23.91 9.15 -5.82
CA LYS A 400 23.30 9.71 -7.02
C LYS A 400 24.28 9.70 -8.18
N THR A 401 23.94 9.00 -9.27
CA THR A 401 24.68 9.02 -10.54
C THR A 401 23.73 9.41 -11.67
N PRO A 402 24.21 9.72 -12.88
CA PRO A 402 23.35 9.96 -14.03
C PRO A 402 22.41 8.78 -14.34
N ALA A 403 22.87 7.53 -14.11
CA ALA A 403 22.12 6.32 -14.41
C ALA A 403 21.32 5.77 -13.23
N PHE A 404 21.82 5.90 -12.00
CA PHE A 404 21.27 5.24 -10.82
C PHE A 404 21.17 6.14 -9.61
N PHE A 405 20.10 5.94 -8.80
CA PHE A 405 20.07 6.28 -7.38
C PHE A 405 20.14 4.99 -6.59
N ILE A 406 20.98 4.93 -5.56
CA ILE A 406 21.20 3.72 -4.76
C ILE A 406 21.20 4.08 -3.30
N TRP A 407 20.36 3.38 -2.52
CA TRP A 407 20.31 3.50 -1.07
C TRP A 407 21.00 2.33 -0.40
N VAL A 408 22.03 2.61 0.38
CA VAL A 408 22.84 1.61 1.11
C VAL A 408 22.57 1.74 2.60
N LYS A 409 22.22 0.63 3.26
CA LYS A 409 21.91 0.55 4.68
C LYS A 409 22.99 -0.19 5.46
N PRO A 410 23.95 0.52 6.07
CA PRO A 410 25.03 -0.11 6.85
C PRO A 410 24.54 -0.87 8.08
N SER A 411 23.45 -0.42 8.71
CA SER A 411 22.86 -1.02 9.91
C SER A 411 22.39 -2.46 9.71
N THR A 412 22.10 -2.86 8.45
CA THR A 412 21.54 -4.16 8.09
C THR A 412 22.37 -4.82 6.97
N GLY A 413 23.54 -5.39 7.33
CA GLY A 413 24.39 -6.15 6.42
C GLY A 413 25.09 -5.29 5.35
N GLY A 414 25.16 -3.98 5.48
CA GLY A 414 25.66 -3.11 4.41
C GLY A 414 24.93 -3.37 3.10
N SER A 415 23.63 -3.64 3.18
CA SER A 415 22.78 -4.03 2.06
C SER A 415 22.32 -2.82 1.24
N ILE A 416 21.85 -3.09 0.03
CA ILE A 416 21.20 -2.12 -0.82
C ILE A 416 19.69 -2.27 -0.65
N VAL A 417 19.05 -1.22 -0.20
CA VAL A 417 17.59 -1.18 0.02
C VAL A 417 16.87 -0.81 -1.28
N GLU A 418 17.43 0.13 -2.04
CA GLU A 418 16.84 0.64 -3.27
C GLU A 418 17.89 0.86 -4.36
N ILE A 419 17.55 0.48 -5.59
CA ILE A 419 18.27 0.80 -6.82
C ILE A 419 17.27 1.34 -7.83
N ASP A 420 17.35 2.62 -8.11
CA ASP A 420 16.53 3.25 -9.14
C ASP A 420 17.33 3.32 -10.46
N ASP A 421 16.79 2.71 -11.48
CA ASP A 421 17.19 2.94 -12.86
C ASP A 421 16.54 4.24 -13.35
N ARG A 422 17.33 5.29 -13.46
CA ARG A 422 16.85 6.62 -13.81
C ARG A 422 16.43 6.76 -15.26
N PHE A 423 16.97 5.97 -16.18
CA PHE A 423 16.61 6.03 -17.59
C PHE A 423 15.25 5.41 -17.88
N ASN A 424 14.88 4.38 -17.12
CA ASN A 424 13.61 3.70 -17.26
C ASN A 424 12.57 4.11 -16.18
N ALA A 425 12.97 4.94 -15.21
CA ALA A 425 12.17 5.33 -14.04
C ALA A 425 11.60 4.12 -13.28
N ILE A 426 12.46 3.16 -12.92
CA ILE A 426 12.08 1.89 -12.30
C ILE A 426 12.96 1.64 -11.06
N ASN A 427 12.33 1.30 -9.93
CA ASN A 427 13.03 0.68 -8.80
C ASN A 427 13.29 -0.79 -9.10
N LEU A 428 14.57 -1.17 -9.24
CA LEU A 428 14.98 -2.54 -9.53
C LEU A 428 14.88 -3.48 -8.32
N THR A 429 14.80 -2.95 -7.12
CA THR A 429 14.81 -3.70 -5.85
C THR A 429 13.47 -3.69 -5.13
N ASP A 430 12.40 -3.28 -5.79
CA ASP A 430 11.03 -3.28 -5.25
C ASP A 430 10.49 -4.72 -5.06
N VAL A 431 11.11 -5.47 -4.17
CA VAL A 431 10.78 -6.86 -3.84
C VAL A 431 10.21 -6.95 -2.44
N LEU A 432 9.04 -7.57 -2.31
CA LEU A 432 8.42 -7.80 -1.02
C LEU A 432 9.04 -9.02 -0.33
N THR A 433 9.44 -8.87 0.92
CA THR A 433 9.86 -9.95 1.81
C THR A 433 8.69 -10.89 2.11
N ARG A 434 8.93 -12.21 2.05
CA ARG A 434 7.89 -13.23 2.31
C ARG A 434 7.63 -13.31 3.82
N ARG A 435 6.42 -12.92 4.23
CA ARG A 435 5.99 -12.90 5.63
C ARG A 435 4.82 -13.84 5.84
N GLN A 436 4.70 -14.33 7.08
CA GLN A 436 3.50 -15.03 7.50
C GLN A 436 2.40 -13.99 7.72
N GLU A 437 1.25 -14.20 7.10
CA GLU A 437 0.03 -13.43 7.34
C GLU A 437 -0.99 -14.27 8.11
N PHE A 438 -1.97 -13.61 8.70
CA PHE A 438 -3.01 -14.27 9.47
C PHE A 438 -3.74 -15.34 8.64
N TYR A 439 -4.08 -15.05 7.40
CA TYR A 439 -4.79 -15.95 6.51
C TYR A 439 -3.98 -17.18 6.06
N HIS A 440 -2.67 -17.21 6.30
CA HIS A 440 -1.85 -18.42 6.11
C HIS A 440 -2.03 -19.44 7.23
N LEU A 441 -2.49 -19.00 8.41
CA LEU A 441 -2.70 -19.83 9.59
C LEU A 441 -4.10 -20.43 9.66
N TYR A 442 -5.07 -19.76 9.07
CA TYR A 442 -6.49 -20.05 9.20
C TYR A 442 -7.14 -20.08 7.83
N SER A 443 -7.36 -21.28 7.28
CA SER A 443 -8.30 -21.46 6.18
C SER A 443 -9.71 -21.54 6.75
N THR A 444 -10.59 -20.65 6.30
CA THR A 444 -12.01 -20.71 6.63
C THR A 444 -12.67 -21.81 5.81
N SER A 445 -13.36 -22.74 6.47
CA SER A 445 -14.07 -23.84 5.82
C SER A 445 -15.30 -23.32 5.10
N GLY A 446 -15.44 -23.68 3.82
CA GLY A 446 -16.40 -23.16 2.87
C GLY A 446 -17.86 -23.12 3.30
N GLY A 447 -18.46 -21.95 3.17
CA GLY A 447 -19.91 -21.74 3.17
C GLY A 447 -20.51 -21.95 1.78
N GLN A 448 -21.79 -22.27 1.71
CA GLN A 448 -22.49 -22.55 0.46
C GLN A 448 -22.48 -21.36 -0.50
N ALA A 449 -22.15 -21.61 -1.77
CA ALA A 449 -22.32 -20.67 -2.86
C ALA A 449 -23.81 -20.41 -3.09
N GLY A 450 -24.21 -19.13 -3.15
CA GLY A 450 -25.61 -18.88 -3.53
C GLY A 450 -26.08 -17.44 -3.67
N GLU A 451 -25.52 -16.48 -2.97
CA GLU A 451 -25.98 -15.08 -3.05
C GLU A 451 -24.78 -14.12 -3.05
N ALA A 452 -24.96 -12.90 -3.55
CA ALA A 452 -23.95 -11.85 -3.46
C ALA A 452 -23.59 -11.61 -2.00
N LYS A 453 -22.28 -11.65 -1.68
CA LYS A 453 -21.74 -11.46 -0.34
C LYS A 453 -20.77 -10.28 -0.33
N SER A 454 -20.62 -9.65 0.82
CA SER A 454 -19.50 -8.75 1.03
C SER A 454 -18.18 -9.52 0.90
N ILE A 455 -17.16 -8.87 0.35
CA ILE A 455 -15.81 -9.46 0.24
C ILE A 455 -15.23 -9.87 1.60
N HIS A 456 -15.71 -9.29 2.69
CA HIS A 456 -15.35 -9.64 4.07
C HIS A 456 -16.04 -10.92 4.58
N GLU A 457 -17.10 -11.37 3.92
CA GLU A 457 -17.87 -12.57 4.26
C GLU A 457 -17.55 -13.77 3.35
N VAL A 458 -16.61 -13.64 2.40
CA VAL A 458 -16.23 -14.71 1.48
C VAL A 458 -15.33 -15.72 2.19
N ASP A 459 -15.78 -16.94 2.26
CA ASP A 459 -14.96 -18.07 2.75
C ASP A 459 -13.88 -18.41 1.72
N ARG A 460 -12.63 -18.49 2.16
CA ARG A 460 -11.47 -18.81 1.31
C ARG A 460 -10.71 -19.99 1.85
N VAL A 461 -10.36 -20.90 0.97
CA VAL A 461 -9.56 -22.09 1.33
C VAL A 461 -8.22 -22.01 0.62
N LEU A 462 -7.13 -22.13 1.38
CA LEU A 462 -5.78 -22.10 0.85
C LEU A 462 -5.56 -23.29 -0.11
N PRO A 463 -5.30 -23.04 -1.42
CA PRO A 463 -5.08 -24.11 -2.39
C PRO A 463 -3.84 -24.94 -2.02
N SER A 464 -3.90 -26.26 -2.28
CA SER A 464 -2.75 -27.15 -2.04
C SER A 464 -1.49 -26.74 -2.81
N GLU A 465 -1.66 -26.14 -3.99
CA GLU A 465 -0.56 -25.59 -4.79
C GLU A 465 0.14 -24.40 -4.12
N ALA A 466 -0.59 -23.63 -3.31
CA ALA A 466 -0.03 -22.50 -2.59
C ALA A 466 0.86 -22.93 -1.43
N GLN A 467 0.65 -24.11 -0.86
CA GLN A 467 1.41 -24.60 0.29
C GLN A 467 2.92 -24.67 0.03
N LYS A 468 3.34 -25.02 -1.19
CA LYS A 468 4.77 -25.07 -1.57
C LYS A 468 5.44 -23.68 -1.56
N TRP A 469 4.64 -22.60 -1.60
CA TRP A 469 5.12 -21.22 -1.60
C TRP A 469 5.01 -20.54 -0.23
N LEU A 470 4.49 -21.25 0.79
CA LEU A 470 4.45 -20.78 2.17
C LEU A 470 5.84 -20.92 2.82
N SER A 471 6.78 -20.19 2.30
CA SER A 471 8.13 -20.06 2.83
C SER A 471 8.32 -18.61 3.29
N PHE A 472 8.79 -18.44 4.53
CA PHE A 472 8.92 -17.11 5.15
C PHE A 472 10.40 -16.77 5.34
N ASP A 473 10.74 -15.50 5.01
CA ASP A 473 12.11 -15.03 5.11
C ASP A 473 12.45 -14.62 6.53
N GLN A 474 13.68 -14.90 6.95
CA GLN A 474 14.20 -14.47 8.27
C GLN A 474 14.91 -13.12 8.22
N TYR A 475 15.01 -12.53 7.01
CA TYR A 475 15.67 -11.25 6.74
C TYR A 475 14.90 -10.51 5.66
N GLN A 476 15.12 -9.20 5.55
CA GLN A 476 14.51 -8.40 4.48
C GLN A 476 15.19 -8.69 3.14
N ARG A 477 14.40 -8.77 2.06
CA ARG A 477 14.86 -9.05 0.71
C ARG A 477 15.52 -7.83 0.06
N HIS A 478 16.51 -7.27 0.75
CA HIS A 478 17.40 -6.28 0.17
C HIS A 478 18.34 -6.93 -0.86
N SER A 479 19.10 -6.13 -1.59
CA SER A 479 20.12 -6.58 -2.53
C SER A 479 21.54 -6.41 -1.98
N CYS A 480 22.52 -7.05 -2.63
CA CYS A 480 23.92 -7.02 -2.22
C CYS A 480 24.14 -7.54 -0.80
N LEU A 481 23.40 -8.60 -0.43
CA LEU A 481 23.53 -9.27 0.87
C LEU A 481 24.71 -10.26 0.83
N ASP A 482 25.57 -10.20 1.84
CA ASP A 482 26.76 -11.02 1.92
C ASP A 482 26.52 -12.24 2.80
N ARG A 483 26.86 -13.45 2.27
CA ARG A 483 26.75 -14.71 3.02
C ARG A 483 28.06 -15.49 2.97
N ILE A 484 28.39 -16.10 4.08
CA ILE A 484 29.44 -17.13 4.14
C ILE A 484 28.76 -18.44 4.55
N VAL A 485 28.90 -19.45 3.69
CA VAL A 485 28.25 -20.76 3.87
C VAL A 485 29.27 -21.90 3.67
N ALA A 486 28.86 -23.13 4.02
CA ALA A 486 29.70 -24.32 3.84
C ALA A 486 30.11 -24.49 2.37
N PRO A 487 31.31 -25.01 2.10
CA PRO A 487 31.87 -25.12 0.74
C PRO A 487 31.13 -26.12 -0.16
N ASP A 488 30.37 -27.03 0.44
CA ASP A 488 29.60 -28.11 -0.19
C ASP A 488 28.10 -27.74 -0.33
N ILE A 489 27.75 -26.45 -0.18
CA ILE A 489 26.39 -25.98 -0.39
C ILE A 489 25.88 -26.34 -1.79
N THR A 490 24.66 -26.88 -1.88
CA THR A 490 24.00 -27.18 -3.16
C THR A 490 22.90 -26.17 -3.46
N ARG A 491 22.56 -26.05 -4.74
CA ARG A 491 21.47 -25.17 -5.19
C ARG A 491 20.15 -25.56 -4.52
N GLU A 492 19.85 -26.87 -4.44
CA GLU A 492 18.61 -27.41 -3.88
C GLU A 492 18.48 -27.11 -2.40
N SER A 493 19.56 -27.33 -1.62
CA SER A 493 19.56 -27.05 -0.18
C SER A 493 19.41 -25.55 0.09
N TYR A 494 19.99 -24.70 -0.76
CA TYR A 494 19.89 -23.25 -0.65
C TYR A 494 18.45 -22.77 -0.95
N GLU A 495 17.86 -23.23 -2.05
CA GLU A 495 16.49 -22.90 -2.45
C GLU A 495 15.46 -23.25 -1.37
N GLN A 496 15.65 -24.41 -0.71
CA GLN A 496 14.80 -24.89 0.37
C GLN A 496 15.11 -24.26 1.73
N SER A 497 16.12 -23.37 1.81
CA SER A 497 16.63 -22.79 3.05
C SER A 497 17.16 -23.83 4.05
N TYR A 498 17.57 -25.01 3.59
CA TYR A 498 18.21 -26.08 4.37
C TYR A 498 19.74 -25.93 4.33
N PHE A 499 20.22 -24.76 4.77
CA PHE A 499 21.66 -24.53 4.91
C PHE A 499 21.94 -23.75 6.20
N GLN A 500 23.16 -23.83 6.66
CA GLN A 500 23.64 -23.06 7.79
C GLN A 500 24.61 -21.98 7.32
N GLU A 501 24.31 -20.75 7.68
CA GLU A 501 25.31 -19.69 7.60
C GLU A 501 26.39 -19.93 8.64
N ILE A 502 27.64 -19.83 8.23
CA ILE A 502 28.77 -20.05 9.12
C ILE A 502 29.33 -18.77 9.73
N GLY A 503 28.78 -17.62 9.30
CA GLY A 503 29.02 -16.29 9.87
C GLY A 503 27.75 -15.46 9.78
N ASN A 504 27.65 -14.38 10.54
CA ASN A 504 26.46 -13.53 10.58
C ASN A 504 26.75 -12.14 9.97
N PHE A 505 26.72 -12.07 8.64
CA PHE A 505 26.98 -10.83 7.91
C PHE A 505 25.68 -10.09 7.51
N ILE A 506 24.58 -10.80 7.21
CA ILE A 506 23.32 -10.22 6.72
C ILE A 506 22.67 -9.29 7.73
N GLY A 507 22.46 -9.75 8.96
CA GLY A 507 21.66 -9.03 9.96
C GLY A 507 22.47 -8.09 10.85
N ARG A 508 23.71 -7.76 10.51
CA ARG A 508 24.60 -7.02 11.39
C ARG A 508 25.08 -5.71 10.77
N LYS A 509 25.36 -4.74 11.66
CA LYS A 509 25.87 -3.43 11.27
C LYS A 509 27.32 -3.52 10.75
N TYR A 510 27.57 -2.91 9.61
CA TYR A 510 28.90 -2.65 9.08
C TYR A 510 29.38 -1.26 9.49
N GLN A 511 30.68 -1.11 9.68
CA GLN A 511 31.30 0.21 9.76
C GLN A 511 31.32 0.81 8.36
N ALA A 512 30.85 2.03 8.20
CA ALA A 512 30.75 2.69 6.92
C ALA A 512 31.57 3.99 6.90
N ASN A 513 32.42 4.13 5.87
CA ASN A 513 33.24 5.30 5.64
C ASN A 513 33.18 5.71 4.18
N LEU A 514 33.10 7.01 3.90
CA LEU A 514 33.32 7.55 2.56
C LEU A 514 34.82 7.82 2.36
N GLU A 515 35.39 7.18 1.36
CA GLU A 515 36.78 7.35 0.94
C GLU A 515 36.81 7.84 -0.51
N GLU A 516 37.21 9.11 -0.72
CA GLU A 516 37.13 9.79 -2.00
C GLU A 516 35.71 9.75 -2.59
N ASP A 517 35.48 8.94 -3.62
CA ASP A 517 34.20 8.78 -4.29
C ASP A 517 33.51 7.43 -3.96
N SER A 518 34.09 6.64 -3.06
CA SER A 518 33.66 5.27 -2.76
C SER A 518 33.09 5.16 -1.33
N LEU A 519 32.03 4.38 -1.18
CA LEU A 519 31.58 3.95 0.15
C LEU A 519 32.25 2.64 0.50
N VAL A 520 32.97 2.64 1.61
CA VAL A 520 33.65 1.45 2.18
C VAL A 520 32.86 0.97 3.38
N LEU A 521 32.46 -0.28 3.35
CA LEU A 521 31.71 -0.98 4.39
C LEU A 521 32.56 -2.15 4.91
N GLU A 522 32.82 -2.19 6.21
CA GLU A 522 33.71 -3.20 6.80
C GLU A 522 33.08 -3.86 8.02
N ARG A 523 33.23 -5.19 8.10
CA ARG A 523 32.80 -5.98 9.23
C ARG A 523 33.72 -7.17 9.47
N GLU A 524 34.13 -7.32 10.75
CA GLU A 524 34.75 -8.54 11.26
C GLU A 524 33.72 -9.40 11.99
N GLU A 525 33.69 -10.71 11.70
CA GLU A 525 32.76 -11.66 12.30
C GLU A 525 33.45 -13.00 12.60
N GLU A 526 32.98 -13.70 13.63
CA GLU A 526 33.37 -15.09 13.86
C GLU A 526 32.60 -16.02 12.91
N VAL A 527 33.34 -16.92 12.25
CA VAL A 527 32.80 -17.97 11.39
C VAL A 527 33.04 -19.33 12.01
N HIS A 528 32.03 -20.20 11.94
CA HIS A 528 32.06 -21.51 12.57
C HIS A 528 32.02 -22.60 11.49
N LEU A 529 33.20 -23.14 11.13
CA LEU A 529 33.38 -24.19 10.14
C LEU A 529 33.68 -25.51 10.83
N ARG A 530 32.70 -26.42 10.95
CA ARG A 530 32.83 -27.72 11.63
C ARG A 530 33.47 -27.54 13.01
N ASN A 531 34.78 -27.84 13.13
CA ASN A 531 35.54 -27.75 14.39
C ASN A 531 36.47 -26.54 14.45
N ILE A 532 36.34 -25.60 13.51
CA ILE A 532 37.16 -24.38 13.42
C ILE A 532 36.31 -23.17 13.73
N THR A 533 36.71 -22.41 14.72
CA THR A 533 36.20 -21.03 14.92
C THR A 533 37.31 -20.08 14.48
N ALA A 534 36.96 -19.18 13.56
CA ALA A 534 37.91 -18.27 12.96
C ALA A 534 37.34 -16.87 12.83
N ARG A 535 38.15 -15.85 12.74
CA ARG A 535 37.74 -14.48 12.44
C ARG A 535 37.92 -14.21 10.96
N VAL A 536 36.88 -13.68 10.35
CA VAL A 536 36.90 -13.25 8.96
C VAL A 536 36.51 -11.77 8.91
N ASN A 537 37.35 -10.99 8.25
CA ASN A 537 37.04 -9.59 7.93
C ASN A 537 36.53 -9.51 6.50
N LEU A 538 35.38 -8.89 6.31
CA LEU A 538 34.77 -8.63 5.02
C LEU A 538 34.72 -7.11 4.79
N LYS A 539 35.36 -6.67 3.72
CA LYS A 539 35.35 -5.30 3.22
C LYS A 539 34.58 -5.25 1.91
N LYS A 540 33.51 -4.47 1.87
CA LYS A 540 32.68 -4.19 0.69
C LYS A 540 32.94 -2.75 0.25
N ILE A 541 33.16 -2.52 -1.04
CA ILE A 541 33.38 -1.19 -1.62
C ILE A 541 32.36 -0.95 -2.69
N ILE A 542 31.67 0.19 -2.63
CA ILE A 542 30.71 0.61 -3.64
C ILE A 542 31.26 1.89 -4.28
N ARG A 543 31.53 1.82 -5.59
CA ARG A 543 32.13 2.92 -6.36
C ARG A 543 31.27 3.31 -7.55
N PRO A 544 30.89 4.60 -7.69
CA PRO A 544 30.20 5.08 -8.86
C PRO A 544 31.07 5.12 -10.10
N GLY A 545 30.48 4.83 -11.26
CA GLY A 545 30.99 5.16 -12.58
C GLY A 545 30.01 6.09 -13.29
N GLN A 546 30.24 6.43 -14.54
CA GLN A 546 29.36 7.33 -15.28
C GLN A 546 27.98 6.71 -15.52
N ASN A 547 27.91 5.51 -16.06
CA ASN A 547 26.70 4.75 -16.31
C ASN A 547 26.73 3.37 -15.62
N SER A 548 27.54 3.24 -14.57
CA SER A 548 27.76 1.97 -13.88
C SER A 548 27.99 2.20 -12.39
N VAL A 549 27.84 1.14 -11.62
CA VAL A 549 28.26 1.09 -10.22
C VAL A 549 29.01 -0.22 -9.99
N LEU A 550 30.21 -0.09 -9.43
CA LEU A 550 31.07 -1.21 -9.08
C LEU A 550 30.84 -1.61 -7.62
N PHE A 551 30.66 -2.89 -7.39
CA PHE A 551 30.64 -3.52 -6.08
C PHE A 551 31.83 -4.46 -5.98
N ALA A 552 32.66 -4.28 -4.94
CA ALA A 552 33.87 -5.06 -4.76
C ALA A 552 33.94 -5.65 -3.34
N TRP A 553 34.43 -6.87 -3.22
CA TRP A 553 34.61 -7.52 -1.92
C TRP A 553 36.06 -7.99 -1.76
N GLU A 554 36.63 -7.73 -0.59
CA GLU A 554 37.87 -8.28 -0.09
C GLU A 554 37.56 -9.05 1.19
N ILE A 555 37.93 -10.32 1.25
CA ILE A 555 37.70 -11.19 2.40
C ILE A 555 39.04 -11.64 2.94
N GLU A 556 39.30 -11.38 4.23
CA GLU A 556 40.54 -11.68 4.93
C GLU A 556 40.29 -12.74 6.01
N ASN A 557 41.06 -13.81 5.98
CA ASN A 557 41.12 -14.79 7.05
C ASN A 557 42.06 -14.28 8.16
N ARG A 558 41.54 -13.78 9.26
CA ARG A 558 42.30 -13.28 10.42
C ARG A 558 42.61 -14.35 11.47
N SER A 559 42.63 -15.61 11.06
CA SER A 559 43.02 -16.73 11.92
C SER A 559 44.30 -17.43 11.39
N GLU A 560 44.80 -18.37 12.14
CA GLU A 560 45.95 -19.21 11.69
C GLU A 560 45.50 -20.43 10.87
N ALA A 561 44.22 -20.80 10.92
CA ALA A 561 43.66 -21.96 10.25
C ALA A 561 43.40 -21.71 8.78
N VAL A 562 43.48 -22.74 7.95
CA VAL A 562 43.03 -22.68 6.56
C VAL A 562 41.51 -22.76 6.55
N LEU A 563 40.84 -21.78 5.95
CA LEU A 563 39.41 -21.74 5.78
C LEU A 563 39.00 -22.14 4.38
N ASN A 564 38.01 -23.00 4.27
CA ASN A 564 37.38 -23.38 3.00
C ASN A 564 35.88 -23.18 3.10
N PHE A 565 35.33 -22.23 2.33
CA PHE A 565 33.92 -21.81 2.39
C PHE A 565 33.45 -21.30 1.03
N SER A 566 32.15 -21.11 0.90
CA SER A 566 31.55 -20.38 -0.23
C SER A 566 31.09 -18.99 0.23
N PHE A 567 31.49 -17.98 -0.54
CA PHE A 567 30.95 -16.62 -0.40
C PHE A 567 29.84 -16.41 -1.42
N ILE A 568 28.73 -15.85 -0.98
CA ILE A 568 27.57 -15.57 -1.83
C ILE A 568 27.21 -14.09 -1.69
N SER A 569 27.07 -13.40 -2.82
CA SER A 569 26.40 -12.10 -2.90
C SER A 569 24.99 -12.30 -3.46
N GLU A 570 23.95 -12.02 -2.63
CA GLU A 570 22.54 -12.18 -2.98
C GLU A 570 21.95 -10.87 -3.50
N TRP A 571 21.24 -10.93 -4.62
CA TRP A 571 20.60 -9.80 -5.29
C TRP A 571 19.13 -10.10 -5.53
N ASN A 572 18.25 -9.37 -4.89
CA ASN A 572 16.79 -9.52 -5.02
C ASN A 572 16.29 -8.41 -5.93
N LEU A 573 15.86 -8.78 -7.14
CA LEU A 573 15.48 -7.82 -8.18
C LEU A 573 14.01 -8.00 -8.57
N ALA A 574 13.28 -6.89 -8.71
CA ALA A 574 11.89 -6.83 -9.13
C ALA A 574 11.73 -7.12 -10.63
N LEU A 575 12.11 -8.32 -11.03
CA LEU A 575 12.08 -8.82 -12.41
C LEU A 575 11.08 -9.97 -12.53
N PHE A 576 10.50 -10.09 -13.72
CA PHE A 576 9.53 -11.12 -14.05
C PHE A 576 10.00 -11.85 -15.32
N GLU A 577 9.79 -13.16 -15.40
CA GLU A 577 10.09 -13.89 -16.64
C GLU A 577 9.15 -13.42 -17.77
N PRO A 578 9.66 -13.20 -19.01
CA PRO A 578 11.01 -13.41 -19.54
C PRO A 578 11.92 -12.16 -19.56
N GLU A 579 11.82 -11.25 -18.60
CA GLU A 579 12.50 -9.95 -18.62
C GLU A 579 14.05 -10.05 -18.49
N TYR A 580 14.58 -11.22 -18.13
CA TYR A 580 16.03 -11.42 -17.93
C TYR A 580 16.55 -12.67 -18.61
N ARG A 581 17.87 -12.71 -18.81
CA ARG A 581 18.60 -13.91 -19.19
C ARG A 581 19.95 -13.99 -18.48
N ILE A 582 20.40 -15.19 -18.18
CA ILE A 582 21.74 -15.44 -17.62
C ILE A 582 22.63 -15.92 -18.76
N LYS A 583 23.77 -15.24 -18.99
CA LYS A 583 24.75 -15.59 -19.99
C LYS A 583 26.13 -15.44 -19.38
N ASP A 584 26.90 -16.54 -19.38
CA ASP A 584 28.23 -16.58 -18.78
C ASP A 584 28.22 -16.09 -17.33
N ASN A 585 28.97 -15.04 -17.03
CA ASN A 585 29.07 -14.42 -15.69
C ASN A 585 28.10 -13.23 -15.47
N ARG A 586 27.08 -13.07 -16.28
CA ARG A 586 26.22 -11.91 -16.20
C ARG A 586 24.71 -12.21 -16.28
N ILE A 587 23.95 -11.34 -15.69
CA ILE A 587 22.50 -11.27 -15.77
C ILE A 587 22.17 -10.08 -16.65
N GLU A 588 21.50 -10.31 -17.77
CA GLU A 588 21.11 -9.30 -18.74
C GLU A 588 19.63 -9.00 -18.64
N LEU A 589 19.27 -7.71 -18.72
CA LEU A 589 17.92 -7.20 -18.80
C LEU A 589 17.75 -6.45 -20.14
N PRO A 590 17.56 -7.17 -21.26
CA PRO A 590 17.65 -6.56 -22.59
C PRO A 590 16.65 -5.42 -22.81
N GLY A 591 15.42 -5.57 -22.33
CA GLY A 591 14.38 -4.56 -22.44
C GLY A 591 14.68 -3.25 -21.70
N LYS A 592 15.64 -3.26 -20.77
CA LYS A 592 16.05 -2.10 -19.96
C LYS A 592 17.45 -1.61 -20.28
N GLN A 593 18.17 -2.31 -21.19
CA GLN A 593 19.59 -2.07 -21.49
C GLN A 593 20.48 -2.10 -20.25
N LEU A 594 20.18 -3.01 -19.32
CA LEU A 594 20.89 -3.20 -18.06
C LEU A 594 21.54 -4.57 -18.00
N PHE A 595 22.67 -4.65 -17.30
CA PHE A 595 23.27 -5.92 -16.93
C PHE A 595 24.04 -5.82 -15.62
N LEU A 596 24.03 -6.93 -14.87
CA LEU A 596 24.84 -7.14 -13.68
C LEU A 596 25.86 -8.24 -13.98
N GLU A 597 27.16 -7.90 -13.97
CA GLU A 597 28.23 -8.75 -14.44
C GLU A 597 29.29 -8.99 -13.36
N ALA A 598 29.71 -10.26 -13.21
CA ALA A 598 30.83 -10.64 -12.37
C ALA A 598 32.13 -10.65 -13.20
N ALA A 599 33.12 -9.84 -12.81
CA ALA A 599 34.43 -9.83 -13.44
C ALA A 599 35.25 -11.10 -13.10
N SER A 600 35.02 -11.71 -11.94
CA SER A 600 35.61 -13.01 -11.55
C SER A 600 34.55 -14.11 -11.79
N PRO A 601 34.97 -15.29 -12.36
CA PRO A 601 34.02 -16.37 -12.59
C PRO A 601 33.24 -16.74 -11.32
N ALA A 602 31.93 -16.76 -11.43
CA ALA A 602 30.98 -17.08 -10.33
C ALA A 602 29.95 -18.10 -10.82
N ASP A 603 29.55 -19.00 -9.95
CA ASP A 603 28.35 -19.79 -10.19
C ASP A 603 27.15 -18.89 -9.94
N ILE A 604 26.23 -18.74 -10.92
CA ILE A 604 25.02 -17.90 -10.78
C ILE A 604 23.79 -18.80 -10.58
N TRP A 605 23.12 -18.64 -9.43
CA TRP A 605 21.84 -19.26 -9.17
C TRP A 605 20.73 -18.23 -9.22
N SER A 606 19.53 -18.65 -9.62
CA SER A 606 18.34 -17.79 -9.61
C SER A 606 17.13 -18.54 -9.11
N PHE A 607 16.32 -17.87 -8.28
CA PHE A 607 15.10 -18.41 -7.69
C PHE A 607 13.98 -17.39 -7.74
N PRO A 608 12.74 -17.79 -8.11
CA PRO A 608 11.60 -16.87 -8.04
C PRO A 608 11.23 -16.58 -6.58
N ILE A 609 10.96 -15.32 -6.27
CA ILE A 609 10.39 -14.89 -5.00
C ILE A 609 8.90 -14.80 -5.19
N LYS A 610 8.15 -15.67 -4.51
CA LYS A 610 6.69 -15.72 -4.60
C LYS A 610 6.07 -15.58 -3.22
N THR A 611 4.98 -14.83 -3.17
CA THR A 611 4.11 -14.68 -2.00
C THR A 611 2.76 -15.30 -2.28
N VAL A 612 2.10 -15.77 -1.23
CA VAL A 612 0.70 -16.16 -1.27
C VAL A 612 -0.09 -15.02 -0.65
N SER A 613 -0.96 -14.40 -1.42
CA SER A 613 -1.78 -13.27 -1.00
C SER A 613 -3.26 -13.61 -1.03
N GLN A 614 -4.02 -13.09 -0.10
CA GLN A 614 -5.46 -13.09 -0.17
C GLN A 614 -5.93 -12.02 -1.17
N SER A 615 -6.94 -12.35 -1.97
CA SER A 615 -7.62 -11.42 -2.87
C SER A 615 -9.12 -11.37 -2.60
N GLU A 616 -9.85 -10.53 -3.33
CA GLU A 616 -11.32 -10.43 -3.20
C GLU A 616 -12.03 -11.77 -3.44
N LYS A 617 -11.48 -12.63 -4.28
CA LYS A 617 -12.11 -13.89 -4.70
C LYS A 617 -11.52 -15.11 -4.01
N ASP A 618 -10.18 -15.18 -3.93
CA ASP A 618 -9.47 -16.38 -3.49
C ASP A 618 -8.04 -16.03 -3.06
N PHE A 619 -7.17 -17.03 -2.96
CA PHE A 619 -5.73 -16.84 -2.78
C PHE A 619 -5.02 -16.75 -4.14
N GLU A 620 -4.03 -15.87 -4.20
CA GLU A 620 -3.20 -15.67 -5.38
C GLU A 620 -1.73 -15.92 -5.06
N ILE A 621 -1.05 -16.60 -5.99
CA ILE A 621 0.41 -16.78 -5.92
C ILE A 621 1.03 -15.68 -6.77
N ILE A 622 1.65 -14.72 -6.11
CA ILE A 622 2.18 -13.50 -6.75
C ILE A 622 3.70 -13.57 -6.81
N THR A 623 4.27 -13.44 -8.00
CA THR A 623 5.72 -13.27 -8.18
C THR A 623 6.11 -11.87 -7.76
N GLN A 624 7.02 -11.76 -6.78
CA GLN A 624 7.54 -10.49 -6.27
C GLN A 624 8.84 -10.09 -6.98
N GLY A 625 9.54 -11.03 -7.56
CA GLY A 625 10.81 -10.82 -8.24
C GLY A 625 11.63 -12.10 -8.34
N ILE A 626 12.90 -11.93 -8.65
CA ILE A 626 13.89 -13.01 -8.76
C ILE A 626 15.05 -12.72 -7.80
N SER A 627 15.45 -13.75 -7.05
CA SER A 627 16.66 -13.71 -6.24
C SER A 627 17.81 -14.32 -7.02
N PHE A 628 18.86 -13.55 -7.28
CA PHE A 628 20.10 -13.97 -7.93
C PHE A 628 21.21 -14.10 -6.91
N HIS A 629 22.04 -15.13 -7.07
CA HIS A 629 23.12 -15.44 -6.15
C HIS A 629 24.39 -15.67 -6.93
N PHE A 630 25.37 -14.80 -6.71
CA PHE A 630 26.72 -14.96 -7.24
C PHE A 630 27.56 -15.68 -6.20
N LEU A 631 28.04 -16.88 -6.51
CA LEU A 631 28.75 -17.77 -5.59
C LEU A 631 30.19 -17.96 -6.02
N TRP A 632 31.11 -17.73 -5.08
CA TRP A 632 32.55 -17.99 -5.22
C TRP A 632 33.02 -19.00 -4.17
N LYS A 633 33.70 -20.05 -4.59
CA LYS A 633 34.34 -21.02 -3.69
C LYS A 633 35.73 -20.53 -3.34
N LEU A 634 35.97 -20.32 -2.05
CA LEU A 634 37.19 -19.70 -1.54
C LEU A 634 37.93 -20.64 -0.61
N LYS A 635 39.29 -20.62 -0.73
CA LYS A 635 40.16 -21.29 0.20
C LYS A 635 41.26 -20.29 0.60
N LEU A 636 41.31 -19.90 1.86
CA LEU A 636 42.22 -18.89 2.38
C LEU A 636 43.08 -19.49 3.48
N ALA A 637 44.43 -19.37 3.31
CA ALA A 637 45.36 -19.67 4.39
C ALA A 637 45.24 -18.66 5.55
N GLY A 638 45.87 -18.96 6.67
CA GLY A 638 45.89 -18.02 7.81
C GLY A 638 46.56 -16.70 7.42
N GLY A 639 45.90 -15.58 7.68
CA GLY A 639 46.33 -14.23 7.31
C GLY A 639 46.18 -13.87 5.84
N GLU A 640 45.61 -14.76 5.00
CA GLU A 640 45.44 -14.53 3.57
C GLU A 640 44.20 -13.68 3.29
N LYS A 641 44.28 -12.83 2.27
CA LYS A 641 43.19 -12.09 1.68
C LYS A 641 42.83 -12.66 0.29
N THR A 642 41.55 -12.59 -0.05
CA THR A 642 41.13 -12.87 -1.44
C THR A 642 41.74 -11.85 -2.40
N SER A 643 41.93 -12.26 -3.67
CA SER A 643 41.82 -11.29 -4.76
C SER A 643 40.46 -10.66 -4.73
N VAL A 644 40.39 -9.39 -5.10
CA VAL A 644 39.11 -8.65 -5.02
C VAL A 644 38.07 -9.27 -5.96
N LEU A 645 36.87 -9.59 -5.43
CA LEU A 645 35.71 -10.04 -6.20
C LEU A 645 34.93 -8.81 -6.66
N TYR A 646 34.49 -8.81 -7.92
CA TYR A 646 33.78 -7.65 -8.49
C TYR A 646 32.46 -8.04 -9.10
N LEU A 647 31.44 -7.21 -8.84
CA LEU A 647 30.22 -7.13 -9.64
C LEU A 647 30.06 -5.70 -10.15
N THR A 648 29.58 -5.54 -11.37
CA THR A 648 29.31 -4.23 -11.94
C THR A 648 27.86 -4.19 -12.45
N LEU A 649 27.09 -3.26 -11.94
CA LEU A 649 25.78 -2.91 -12.51
C LEU A 649 26.02 -1.85 -13.59
N ASN A 650 25.64 -2.14 -14.82
CA ASN A 650 25.87 -1.28 -15.95
C ASN A 650 24.58 -0.92 -16.67
N HIS A 651 24.48 0.33 -17.12
CA HIS A 651 23.52 0.77 -18.11
C HIS A 651 24.27 1.10 -19.42
N GLY A 652 23.92 0.41 -20.51
CA GLY A 652 24.57 0.61 -21.78
C GLY A 652 24.02 -0.31 -22.88
N ARG A 653 24.41 -0.07 -24.13
CA ARG A 653 24.07 -0.98 -25.21
C ARG A 653 24.73 -2.34 -24.94
N LEU A 654 23.92 -3.38 -24.91
CA LEU A 654 24.39 -4.74 -25.03
C LEU A 654 24.92 -4.84 -26.45
N ASP A 655 26.24 -5.09 -26.62
CA ASP A 655 26.78 -5.42 -27.91
C ASP A 655 26.09 -6.70 -28.38
N ASP A 656 25.47 -6.66 -29.56
CA ASP A 656 24.74 -7.76 -30.18
C ASP A 656 25.61 -8.99 -30.43
#